data_406246a0ed5cb7bf69efac1121f2c64a
#
_entry.id   406246a0ed5cb7bf69efac1121f2c64a
#
_cell.length_a   1.000
_cell.length_b   1.000
_cell.length_c   1.000
_cell.angle_alpha   90.00
_cell.angle_beta   90.00
_cell.angle_gamma   90.00
#
_symmetry.space_group_name_H-M   'P 1'
#
loop_
_entity.id
_entity.type
_entity.pdbx_description
1 polymer ?
#
loop_
_entity_poly.entity_id
_entity_poly.type
_entity_poly.pdbx_seq_one_letter_code
_entity_poly.pdbx_strand_id
1 'polypeptide(L)'
;MLKENLLKNEKIKPNSREIELLRQNFPQFFSKEGEFLLEKFKEMLKMDDVKIDKEGYELKFLGKNYARFLTSIETETVIVPNIKHNEEEINKNSENLYIIGDNLDALKHLLNSYSGKIKCIYIDPPYNTGSDGFVYNDNFGYTAENISEKMGIELEEAQRIIDMRGKSTHSAWLTFMYPRLVLARDLLKEDGAIFISIDDNEQANLKMICDEIFGEENFIEIFSWQKTSTPPNLSKKTKKSVEYILCYQKNECKTLKGLVKESKSTNGLMNQSNSIGTLVFPHESVETSIKNEKLEKGIYGTESYVIELLNDVEIRNGKFLNDIILKGKFKWSQDYLEEQIKLGTKIFIKTKALSPSYEKEEYDPEKPWNIIDRNFGVGTNENASDELDNLFYKNFSDKLYPKPTSLITYLLNMLELENNIILDFFSGSATTAHAVMQLNAEDDGNRKYIMVQLPEKTYKEKLNKKDEIKIVETPAYKAGYKTIDEIGIERIKRAAKKIKEETQAEIDYGFKIVKLETPNSNTLDKIVDFNPDDKKLILDNFIDEFKFGETEGYDTILTTWLNQDGYGMNVKSQKVLLKNFEIDVFENSAYVIKEGISSEDVMELITRVEKNEIAITRLVVYPYSVSFNVLHEMKKNFKNLRGNKELKLIERY
;
A
#
# COMPACT_ATOMS: atom_id res chain seq x y z
N MET A 1 -14.04 18.31 13.87
CA MET A 1 -13.10 17.24 13.56
C MET A 1 -12.19 16.90 14.71
N LEU A 2 -11.13 17.68 15.02
CA LEU A 2 -10.26 17.38 16.15
C LEU A 2 -11.04 17.26 17.46
N LYS A 3 -11.97 18.18 17.74
CA LYS A 3 -12.87 18.09 18.87
C LYS A 3 -13.67 16.78 18.90
N GLU A 4 -14.22 16.37 17.77
CA GLU A 4 -14.97 15.12 17.65
C GLU A 4 -14.07 13.91 17.89
N ASN A 5 -12.85 13.92 17.33
CA ASN A 5 -11.85 12.86 17.53
C ASN A 5 -11.44 12.75 18.99
N LEU A 6 -11.12 13.88 19.65
CA LEU A 6 -10.76 13.92 21.06
C LEU A 6 -11.89 13.38 21.95
N LEU A 7 -13.12 13.88 21.78
CA LEU A 7 -14.29 13.41 22.54
C LEU A 7 -14.64 11.94 22.27
N LYS A 8 -14.39 11.46 21.05
CA LYS A 8 -14.58 10.05 20.68
C LYS A 8 -13.52 9.18 21.35
N ASN A 9 -12.25 9.61 21.34
CA ASN A 9 -11.13 8.90 21.94
C ASN A 9 -11.31 8.66 23.46
N GLU A 10 -12.00 9.55 24.16
CA GLU A 10 -12.33 9.33 25.59
C GLU A 10 -13.19 8.08 25.82
N LYS A 11 -14.07 7.72 24.86
CA LYS A 11 -15.05 6.63 24.97
C LYS A 11 -14.62 5.35 24.28
N ILE A 12 -13.53 5.37 23.52
CA ILE A 12 -13.05 4.21 22.75
C ILE A 12 -12.54 3.13 23.69
N LYS A 13 -12.85 1.87 23.34
CA LYS A 13 -12.38 0.62 23.95
C LYS A 13 -11.71 -0.24 22.89
N PRO A 14 -10.96 -1.30 23.27
CA PRO A 14 -10.52 -2.31 22.32
C PRO A 14 -11.70 -2.82 21.51
N ASN A 15 -11.50 -3.03 20.21
CA ASN A 15 -12.54 -3.46 19.25
C ASN A 15 -13.70 -2.46 19.02
N SER A 16 -13.61 -1.21 19.47
CA SER A 16 -14.66 -0.20 19.20
C SER A 16 -14.88 -0.04 17.69
N ARG A 17 -13.83 -0.10 16.91
CA ARG A 17 -13.88 -0.02 15.46
C ARG A 17 -14.63 -1.19 14.82
N GLU A 18 -14.32 -2.41 15.23
CA GLU A 18 -14.97 -3.63 14.74
C GLU A 18 -16.46 -3.65 15.10
N ILE A 19 -16.79 -3.22 16.31
CA ILE A 19 -18.19 -3.10 16.76
C ILE A 19 -18.95 -2.05 15.95
N GLU A 20 -18.30 -0.93 15.64
CA GLU A 20 -18.90 0.11 14.79
C GLU A 20 -19.15 -0.39 13.38
N LEU A 21 -18.20 -1.10 12.76
CA LEU A 21 -18.36 -1.74 11.46
C LEU A 21 -19.50 -2.78 11.45
N LEU A 22 -19.60 -3.61 12.51
CA LEU A 22 -20.72 -4.53 12.67
C LEU A 22 -22.05 -3.80 12.75
N ARG A 23 -22.12 -2.70 13.48
CA ARG A 23 -23.33 -1.89 13.64
C ARG A 23 -23.76 -1.23 12.33
N GLN A 24 -22.81 -0.72 11.56
CA GLN A 24 -23.08 -0.06 10.28
C GLN A 24 -23.56 -1.08 9.23
N ASN A 25 -22.89 -2.23 9.12
CA ASN A 25 -23.21 -3.23 8.10
C ASN A 25 -24.38 -4.15 8.48
N PHE A 26 -24.60 -4.38 9.78
CA PHE A 26 -25.60 -5.32 10.30
C PHE A 26 -26.44 -4.70 11.44
N PRO A 27 -27.10 -3.55 11.22
CA PRO A 27 -27.84 -2.85 12.29
C PRO A 27 -28.98 -3.70 12.88
N GLN A 28 -29.51 -4.67 12.11
CA GLN A 28 -30.58 -5.56 12.56
C GLN A 28 -30.19 -6.48 13.73
N PHE A 29 -28.91 -6.64 14.02
CA PHE A 29 -28.40 -7.42 15.15
C PHE A 29 -28.12 -6.59 16.41
N PHE A 30 -28.57 -5.33 16.42
CA PHE A 30 -28.47 -4.47 17.60
C PHE A 30 -29.87 -4.06 18.08
N SER A 31 -30.07 -4.03 19.40
CA SER A 31 -31.28 -3.48 20.01
C SER A 31 -31.33 -1.96 19.91
N LYS A 32 -32.46 -1.35 20.24
CA LYS A 32 -32.58 0.13 20.34
C LYS A 32 -31.68 0.71 21.42
N GLU A 33 -31.39 -0.07 22.44
CA GLU A 33 -30.50 0.26 23.55
C GLU A 33 -29.01 0.03 23.17
N GLY A 34 -28.74 -0.52 21.98
CA GLY A 34 -27.38 -0.77 21.46
C GLY A 34 -26.79 -2.13 21.84
N GLU A 35 -27.57 -3.05 22.43
CA GLU A 35 -27.11 -4.39 22.78
C GLU A 35 -27.05 -5.31 21.55
N PHE A 36 -26.01 -6.14 21.44
CA PHE A 36 -25.88 -7.10 20.33
C PHE A 36 -26.76 -8.33 20.55
N LEU A 37 -27.64 -8.64 19.59
CA LEU A 37 -28.60 -9.73 19.63
C LEU A 37 -27.96 -11.04 19.16
N LEU A 38 -27.12 -11.64 20.00
CA LEU A 38 -26.29 -12.80 19.66
C LEU A 38 -27.11 -14.00 19.16
N GLU A 39 -28.26 -14.29 19.76
CA GLU A 39 -29.09 -15.42 19.34
C GLU A 39 -29.69 -15.22 17.94
N LYS A 40 -30.11 -14.00 17.63
CA LYS A 40 -30.59 -13.65 16.28
C LYS A 40 -29.48 -13.77 15.23
N PHE A 41 -28.25 -13.41 15.58
CA PHE A 41 -27.09 -13.59 14.71
C PHE A 41 -26.77 -15.08 14.49
N LYS A 42 -26.80 -15.90 15.55
CA LYS A 42 -26.61 -17.35 15.47
C LYS A 42 -27.68 -18.03 14.61
N GLU A 43 -28.95 -17.60 14.70
CA GLU A 43 -30.04 -18.12 13.86
C GLU A 43 -29.78 -17.86 12.37
N MET A 44 -29.30 -16.66 12.02
CA MET A 44 -28.94 -16.35 10.64
C MET A 44 -27.84 -17.28 10.12
N LEU A 45 -26.77 -17.49 10.89
CA LEU A 45 -25.67 -18.37 10.51
C LEU A 45 -26.12 -19.83 10.30
N LYS A 46 -27.09 -20.30 11.09
CA LYS A 46 -27.64 -21.68 10.97
C LYS A 46 -28.49 -21.87 9.71
N MET A 47 -29.16 -20.82 9.22
CA MET A 47 -30.01 -20.89 8.03
C MET A 47 -29.22 -21.11 6.73
N ASP A 48 -27.97 -20.69 6.68
CA ASP A 48 -27.10 -20.81 5.51
C ASP A 48 -26.04 -21.92 5.65
N ASP A 49 -26.25 -22.88 6.55
CA ASP A 49 -25.31 -24.01 6.84
C ASP A 49 -23.87 -23.54 7.18
N VAL A 50 -23.71 -22.33 7.69
CA VAL A 50 -22.42 -21.82 8.14
C VAL A 50 -21.98 -22.58 9.38
N LYS A 51 -20.92 -23.36 9.26
CA LYS A 51 -20.33 -24.08 10.39
C LYS A 51 -19.69 -23.07 11.34
N ILE A 52 -20.12 -23.11 12.59
CA ILE A 52 -19.47 -22.34 13.67
C ILE A 52 -18.34 -23.22 14.21
N ASP A 53 -17.10 -22.85 13.90
CA ASP A 53 -15.94 -23.51 14.47
C ASP A 53 -15.80 -23.15 15.97
N LYS A 54 -15.48 -24.13 16.78
CA LYS A 54 -15.25 -23.99 18.21
C LYS A 54 -13.79 -24.03 18.61
N GLU A 55 -12.89 -24.37 17.65
CA GLU A 55 -11.46 -24.54 17.88
C GLU A 55 -10.68 -23.48 17.08
N GLY A 56 -10.90 -22.18 17.38
CA GLY A 56 -10.11 -21.10 16.79
C GLY A 56 -8.71 -21.00 17.41
N TYR A 57 -7.65 -20.96 16.58
CA TYR A 57 -6.32 -20.55 17.01
C TYR A 57 -6.32 -19.04 17.27
N GLU A 58 -5.85 -18.62 18.43
CA GLU A 58 -5.71 -17.21 18.78
C GLU A 58 -4.28 -16.91 19.18
N LEU A 59 -3.64 -15.95 18.47
CA LEU A 59 -2.34 -15.42 18.87
C LEU A 59 -2.49 -14.54 20.12
N LYS A 60 -1.84 -14.94 21.23
CA LYS A 60 -1.82 -14.17 22.49
C LYS A 60 -0.43 -13.58 22.73
N PHE A 61 -0.36 -12.29 22.95
CA PHE A 61 0.85 -11.57 23.34
C PHE A 61 0.51 -10.42 24.29
N LEU A 62 1.49 -10.02 25.10
CA LEU A 62 1.34 -8.88 25.98
C LEU A 62 1.10 -7.60 25.16
N GLY A 63 0.04 -6.85 25.45
CA GLY A 63 -0.30 -5.62 24.74
C GLY A 63 -1.26 -5.82 23.56
N LYS A 64 -1.80 -7.01 23.29
CA LYS A 64 -2.75 -7.22 22.18
C LYS A 64 -3.99 -6.33 22.28
N ASN A 65 -4.61 -6.26 23.47
CA ASN A 65 -5.78 -5.37 23.68
C ASN A 65 -5.40 -3.90 23.51
N TYR A 66 -4.20 -3.52 23.92
CA TYR A 66 -3.69 -2.18 23.68
C TYR A 66 -3.47 -1.90 22.18
N ALA A 67 -2.94 -2.84 21.43
CA ALA A 67 -2.81 -2.73 19.97
C ALA A 67 -4.17 -2.57 19.27
N ARG A 68 -5.19 -3.33 19.68
CA ARG A 68 -6.58 -3.17 19.20
C ARG A 68 -7.17 -1.81 19.57
N PHE A 69 -6.87 -1.32 20.75
CA PHE A 69 -7.25 0.03 21.16
C PHE A 69 -6.59 1.08 20.26
N LEU A 70 -5.28 0.96 20.00
CA LEU A 70 -4.55 1.86 19.09
C LEU A 70 -5.11 1.88 17.66
N THR A 71 -5.66 0.75 17.21
CA THR A 71 -6.36 0.66 15.93
C THR A 71 -7.65 1.46 15.91
N SER A 72 -8.35 1.54 17.07
CA SER A 72 -9.67 2.15 17.21
C SER A 72 -9.64 3.65 17.51
N ILE A 73 -8.57 4.19 18.10
CA ILE A 73 -8.45 5.62 18.37
C ILE A 73 -8.26 6.43 17.10
N GLU A 74 -8.93 7.58 17.03
CA GLU A 74 -8.76 8.54 15.95
C GLU A 74 -7.42 9.29 16.10
N THR A 75 -6.87 9.76 14.97
CA THR A 75 -5.67 10.59 15.00
C THR A 75 -5.97 12.00 15.49
N GLU A 76 -5.03 12.58 16.23
CA GLU A 76 -5.05 13.96 16.73
C GLU A 76 -4.14 14.87 15.90
N THR A 77 -3.54 14.33 14.83
CA THR A 77 -2.67 15.10 13.94
C THR A 77 -3.48 15.83 12.86
N VAL A 78 -2.88 16.87 12.31
CA VAL A 78 -3.35 17.62 11.15
C VAL A 78 -2.39 17.47 10.00
N ILE A 79 -2.86 17.71 8.78
CA ILE A 79 -2.10 17.55 7.54
C ILE A 79 -1.56 18.93 7.12
N VAL A 80 -0.26 19.10 7.18
CA VAL A 80 0.44 20.35 6.85
C VAL A 80 1.07 20.21 5.46
N PRO A 81 0.53 20.84 4.40
CA PRO A 81 1.09 20.76 3.05
C PRO A 81 2.38 21.58 2.93
N ASN A 82 3.37 21.05 2.21
CA ASN A 82 4.54 21.84 1.81
C ASN A 82 4.20 22.67 0.57
N ILE A 83 3.60 23.84 0.76
CA ILE A 83 3.07 24.68 -0.32
C ILE A 83 4.15 25.00 -1.34
N LYS A 84 5.35 25.40 -0.90
CA LYS A 84 6.44 25.77 -1.80
C LYS A 84 6.84 24.65 -2.75
N HIS A 85 7.01 23.43 -2.24
CA HIS A 85 7.32 22.26 -3.05
C HIS A 85 6.14 21.85 -3.92
N ASN A 86 4.93 21.82 -3.35
CA ASN A 86 3.74 21.31 -4.02
C ASN A 86 3.27 22.20 -5.19
N GLU A 87 3.64 23.49 -5.20
CA GLU A 87 3.31 24.44 -6.27
C GLU A 87 4.40 24.52 -7.36
N GLU A 88 5.54 23.83 -7.20
CA GLU A 88 6.53 23.73 -8.27
C GLU A 88 5.88 23.08 -9.51
N GLU A 89 6.28 23.55 -10.71
CA GLU A 89 5.67 23.12 -11.99
C GLU A 89 5.63 21.60 -12.18
N ILE A 90 6.67 20.90 -11.73
CA ILE A 90 6.77 19.43 -11.80
C ILE A 90 5.82 18.72 -10.82
N ASN A 91 5.49 19.38 -9.70
CA ASN A 91 4.74 18.77 -8.59
C ASN A 91 3.25 19.13 -8.57
N LYS A 92 2.87 20.28 -9.12
CA LYS A 92 1.52 20.86 -8.95
C LYS A 92 0.38 19.96 -9.41
N ASN A 93 0.60 19.15 -10.44
CA ASN A 93 -0.37 18.21 -11.00
C ASN A 93 -0.08 16.74 -10.65
N SER A 94 0.96 16.49 -9.87
CA SER A 94 1.32 15.14 -9.49
C SER A 94 0.27 14.52 -8.56
N GLU A 95 0.01 13.24 -8.78
CA GLU A 95 -0.83 12.41 -7.91
C GLU A 95 -0.01 11.57 -6.92
N ASN A 96 1.32 11.56 -7.03
CA ASN A 96 2.23 10.93 -6.10
C ASN A 96 2.30 11.70 -4.78
N LEU A 97 2.47 10.98 -3.66
CA LEU A 97 2.42 11.58 -2.34
C LEU A 97 3.58 11.08 -1.45
N TYR A 98 4.19 12.02 -0.73
CA TYR A 98 5.16 11.73 0.32
C TYR A 98 4.67 12.33 1.64
N ILE A 99 4.43 11.47 2.64
CA ILE A 99 3.90 11.85 3.96
C ILE A 99 5.02 11.76 4.98
N ILE A 100 5.34 12.87 5.64
CA ILE A 100 6.31 12.93 6.74
C ILE A 100 5.55 12.83 8.05
N GLY A 101 5.78 11.78 8.82
CA GLY A 101 5.14 11.58 10.12
C GLY A 101 5.10 10.13 10.57
N ASP A 102 4.45 9.87 11.70
CA ASP A 102 4.22 8.52 12.17
C ASP A 102 3.28 7.76 11.22
N ASN A 103 3.62 6.53 10.92
CA ASN A 103 2.86 5.74 9.94
C ASN A 103 1.49 5.28 10.47
N LEU A 104 1.30 5.13 11.78
CA LEU A 104 -0.02 4.82 12.33
C LEU A 104 -1.00 5.98 12.12
N ASP A 105 -0.56 7.23 12.35
CA ASP A 105 -1.35 8.42 12.07
C ASP A 105 -1.58 8.60 10.57
N ALA A 106 -0.54 8.38 9.76
CA ALA A 106 -0.66 8.45 8.31
C ALA A 106 -1.70 7.45 7.77
N LEU A 107 -1.68 6.19 8.23
CA LEU A 107 -2.65 5.17 7.85
C LEU A 107 -4.09 5.57 8.23
N LYS A 108 -4.29 6.17 9.42
CA LYS A 108 -5.61 6.69 9.85
C LYS A 108 -6.11 7.81 8.93
N HIS A 109 -5.24 8.75 8.57
CA HIS A 109 -5.58 9.79 7.59
C HIS A 109 -5.88 9.23 6.21
N LEU A 110 -5.10 8.24 5.75
CA LEU A 110 -5.29 7.59 4.44
C LEU A 110 -6.62 6.86 4.34
N LEU A 111 -7.14 6.29 5.43
CA LEU A 111 -8.45 5.62 5.42
C LEU A 111 -9.59 6.52 4.97
N ASN A 112 -9.52 7.82 5.22
CA ASN A 112 -10.58 8.75 4.80
C ASN A 112 -10.73 8.81 3.27
N SER A 113 -9.63 8.73 2.53
CA SER A 113 -9.60 8.96 1.08
C SER A 113 -9.19 7.75 0.26
N TYR A 114 -8.48 6.79 0.85
CA TYR A 114 -7.87 5.66 0.15
C TYR A 114 -8.34 4.28 0.62
N SER A 115 -9.36 4.19 1.48
CA SER A 115 -9.95 2.90 1.88
C SER A 115 -10.38 2.09 0.65
N GLY A 116 -9.91 0.85 0.54
CA GLY A 116 -10.19 -0.04 -0.58
C GLY A 116 -9.65 0.42 -1.94
N LYS A 117 -8.66 1.34 -1.99
CA LYS A 117 -8.11 1.88 -3.25
C LYS A 117 -6.67 1.46 -3.54
N ILE A 118 -5.94 0.96 -2.56
CA ILE A 118 -4.54 0.56 -2.71
C ILE A 118 -4.45 -0.85 -3.29
N LYS A 119 -3.75 -1.01 -4.41
CA LYS A 119 -3.61 -2.32 -5.07
C LYS A 119 -2.44 -3.14 -4.53
N CYS A 120 -1.35 -2.48 -4.20
CA CYS A 120 -0.15 -3.10 -3.68
C CYS A 120 0.38 -2.32 -2.49
N ILE A 121 0.69 -3.03 -1.42
CA ILE A 121 1.45 -2.49 -0.30
C ILE A 121 2.78 -3.25 -0.26
N TYR A 122 3.89 -2.52 -0.25
CA TYR A 122 5.20 -3.06 0.09
C TYR A 122 5.71 -2.35 1.33
N ILE A 123 6.23 -3.09 2.31
CA ILE A 123 6.85 -2.53 3.51
C ILE A 123 8.11 -3.29 3.92
N ASP A 124 9.03 -2.53 4.48
CA ASP A 124 10.28 -3.01 5.09
C ASP A 124 10.35 -2.54 6.55
N PRO A 125 9.55 -3.14 7.47
CA PRO A 125 9.50 -2.71 8.87
C PRO A 125 10.80 -3.04 9.60
N PRO A 126 11.07 -2.47 10.79
CA PRO A 126 12.20 -2.86 11.60
C PRO A 126 12.13 -4.36 11.96
N TYR A 127 13.26 -5.06 11.90
CA TYR A 127 13.34 -6.52 12.07
C TYR A 127 13.52 -6.98 13.52
N ASN A 128 13.58 -6.05 14.46
CA ASN A 128 13.78 -6.32 15.88
C ASN A 128 15.07 -7.11 16.17
N THR A 129 16.14 -6.81 15.45
CA THR A 129 17.45 -7.48 15.58
C THR A 129 18.22 -7.06 16.83
N GLY A 130 17.74 -6.04 17.56
CA GLY A 130 18.44 -5.38 18.66
C GLY A 130 19.57 -4.45 18.20
N SER A 131 19.92 -4.46 16.90
CA SER A 131 20.92 -3.58 16.27
C SER A 131 20.33 -2.62 15.24
N ASP A 132 19.11 -2.87 14.78
CA ASP A 132 18.33 -2.07 13.82
C ASP A 132 17.80 -0.76 14.39
N GLY A 133 17.97 -0.55 15.70
CA GLY A 133 17.51 0.66 16.37
C GLY A 133 16.03 0.64 16.73
N PHE A 134 15.30 -0.47 16.46
CA PHE A 134 13.92 -0.59 16.88
C PHE A 134 13.78 -0.47 18.38
N VAL A 135 12.96 0.46 18.79
CA VAL A 135 12.52 0.66 20.17
C VAL A 135 11.05 1.02 20.11
N TYR A 136 10.21 0.32 20.86
CA TYR A 136 8.81 0.64 20.94
C TYR A 136 8.59 2.00 21.61
N ASN A 137 8.21 3.00 20.81
CA ASN A 137 8.08 4.39 21.25
C ASN A 137 6.65 4.94 21.21
N ASP A 138 5.68 4.14 20.73
CA ASP A 138 4.29 4.60 20.65
C ASP A 138 3.82 5.05 22.05
N ASN A 139 3.68 6.34 22.24
CA ASN A 139 3.33 6.96 23.52
C ASN A 139 2.13 7.90 23.34
N PHE A 140 0.97 7.45 23.73
CA PHE A 140 -0.27 8.20 23.69
C PHE A 140 -0.61 8.88 25.02
N GLY A 141 0.36 9.06 25.91
CA GLY A 141 0.18 9.77 27.19
C GLY A 141 -0.64 9.03 28.25
N TYR A 142 -0.99 7.75 28.01
CA TYR A 142 -1.79 6.99 28.97
C TYR A 142 -0.97 6.49 30.15
N THR A 143 -1.57 6.58 31.37
CA THR A 143 -1.04 5.97 32.59
C THR A 143 -1.48 4.49 32.70
N ALA A 144 -0.90 3.73 33.63
CA ALA A 144 -1.29 2.34 33.85
C ALA A 144 -2.77 2.24 34.28
N GLU A 145 -3.25 3.18 35.07
CA GLU A 145 -4.64 3.25 35.49
C GLU A 145 -5.58 3.49 34.31
N ASN A 146 -5.24 4.43 33.42
CA ASN A 146 -6.02 4.69 32.21
C ASN A 146 -6.05 3.46 31.28
N ILE A 147 -4.92 2.78 31.10
CA ILE A 147 -4.84 1.54 30.29
C ILE A 147 -5.68 0.44 30.94
N SER A 148 -5.56 0.23 32.23
CA SER A 148 -6.33 -0.77 32.99
C SER A 148 -7.85 -0.55 32.81
N GLU A 149 -8.32 0.67 33.00
CA GLU A 149 -9.74 1.03 32.87
C GLU A 149 -10.25 0.88 31.43
N LYS A 150 -9.52 1.46 30.45
CA LYS A 150 -9.93 1.44 29.04
C LYS A 150 -9.88 0.03 28.42
N MET A 151 -8.91 -0.80 28.82
CA MET A 151 -8.70 -2.14 28.27
C MET A 151 -9.45 -3.22 29.05
N GLY A 152 -9.92 -2.93 30.26
CA GLY A 152 -10.53 -3.92 31.16
C GLY A 152 -9.54 -5.00 31.59
N ILE A 153 -8.28 -4.63 31.83
CA ILE A 153 -7.19 -5.53 32.27
C ILE A 153 -6.71 -5.15 33.67
N GLU A 154 -6.01 -6.07 34.32
CA GLU A 154 -5.43 -5.83 35.66
C GLU A 154 -4.36 -4.72 35.59
N LEU A 155 -4.24 -3.93 36.65
CA LEU A 155 -3.29 -2.81 36.75
C LEU A 155 -1.84 -3.27 36.56
N GLU A 156 -1.48 -4.47 37.04
CA GLU A 156 -0.15 -5.07 36.85
C GLU A 156 0.13 -5.34 35.36
N GLU A 157 -0.85 -5.85 34.61
CA GLU A 157 -0.72 -6.06 33.17
C GLU A 157 -0.61 -4.72 32.44
N ALA A 158 -1.39 -3.72 32.81
CA ALA A 158 -1.29 -2.37 32.26
C ALA A 158 0.10 -1.75 32.51
N GLN A 159 0.66 -1.93 33.69
CA GLN A 159 2.02 -1.48 34.02
C GLN A 159 3.07 -2.19 33.15
N ARG A 160 2.93 -3.50 32.93
CA ARG A 160 3.82 -4.26 32.05
C ARG A 160 3.76 -3.78 30.60
N ILE A 161 2.59 -3.33 30.11
CA ILE A 161 2.44 -2.72 28.77
C ILE A 161 3.22 -1.39 28.71
N ILE A 162 3.11 -0.56 29.74
CA ILE A 162 3.91 0.68 29.83
C ILE A 162 5.42 0.35 29.85
N ASP A 163 5.81 -0.66 30.62
CA ASP A 163 7.19 -1.10 30.75
C ASP A 163 7.80 -1.70 29.47
N MET A 164 6.98 -2.01 28.47
CA MET A 164 7.46 -2.35 27.12
C MET A 164 8.01 -1.14 26.36
N ARG A 165 7.63 0.07 26.74
CA ARG A 165 8.16 1.29 26.12
C ARG A 165 9.68 1.35 26.29
N GLY A 166 10.38 1.74 25.25
CA GLY A 166 11.84 1.75 25.26
C GLY A 166 12.49 0.38 25.13
N LYS A 167 11.73 -0.72 24.92
CA LYS A 167 12.23 -2.08 24.75
C LYS A 167 12.01 -2.62 23.34
N SER A 168 12.83 -3.56 22.96
CA SER A 168 12.80 -4.30 21.68
C SER A 168 12.47 -5.78 21.92
N THR A 169 11.28 -6.07 22.47
CA THR A 169 10.79 -7.45 22.69
C THR A 169 9.84 -7.86 21.59
N HIS A 170 9.64 -9.17 21.37
CA HIS A 170 8.64 -9.68 20.43
C HIS A 170 7.24 -9.13 20.69
N SER A 171 6.82 -9.05 21.95
CA SER A 171 5.51 -8.45 22.32
C SER A 171 5.44 -6.97 21.96
N ALA A 172 6.51 -6.20 22.16
CA ALA A 172 6.59 -4.79 21.79
C ALA A 172 6.50 -4.62 20.26
N TRP A 173 7.20 -5.47 19.51
CA TRP A 173 7.18 -5.47 18.06
C TRP A 173 5.78 -5.85 17.52
N LEU A 174 5.14 -6.88 18.08
CA LEU A 174 3.78 -7.29 17.72
C LEU A 174 2.76 -6.18 18.05
N THR A 175 2.89 -5.53 19.20
CA THR A 175 2.03 -4.39 19.59
C THR A 175 2.18 -3.20 18.62
N PHE A 176 3.39 -2.96 18.13
CA PHE A 176 3.69 -1.94 17.14
C PHE A 176 3.11 -2.28 15.75
N MET A 177 3.29 -3.52 15.29
CA MET A 177 2.87 -3.94 13.94
C MET A 177 1.36 -4.16 13.80
N TYR A 178 0.69 -4.68 14.83
CA TYR A 178 -0.73 -5.07 14.77
C TYR A 178 -1.65 -3.96 14.24
N PRO A 179 -1.69 -2.74 14.83
CA PRO A 179 -2.60 -1.69 14.37
C PRO A 179 -2.29 -1.24 12.94
N ARG A 180 -1.01 -1.23 12.56
CA ARG A 180 -0.55 -0.85 11.22
C ARG A 180 -1.00 -1.83 10.15
N LEU A 181 -0.92 -3.13 10.43
CA LEU A 181 -1.37 -4.18 9.52
C LEU A 181 -2.90 -4.23 9.36
N VAL A 182 -3.65 -4.01 10.46
CA VAL A 182 -5.13 -3.93 10.38
C VAL A 182 -5.56 -2.75 9.49
N LEU A 183 -4.99 -1.57 9.68
CA LEU A 183 -5.31 -0.40 8.86
C LEU A 183 -4.85 -0.58 7.40
N ALA A 184 -3.69 -1.20 7.19
CA ALA A 184 -3.18 -1.52 5.87
C ALA A 184 -4.12 -2.46 5.09
N ARG A 185 -4.69 -3.49 5.75
CA ARG A 185 -5.68 -4.37 5.14
C ARG A 185 -6.90 -3.60 4.64
N ASP A 186 -7.38 -2.62 5.41
CA ASP A 186 -8.56 -1.84 5.03
C ASP A 186 -8.30 -0.86 3.88
N LEU A 187 -7.05 -0.45 3.69
CA LEU A 187 -6.64 0.35 2.53
C LEU A 187 -6.57 -0.47 1.24
N LEU A 188 -6.30 -1.79 1.32
CA LEU A 188 -6.20 -2.65 0.15
C LEU A 188 -7.53 -2.78 -0.59
N LYS A 189 -7.45 -2.82 -1.93
CA LYS A 189 -8.52 -3.32 -2.80
C LYS A 189 -8.81 -4.78 -2.47
N GLU A 190 -10.01 -5.27 -2.82
CA GLU A 190 -10.40 -6.67 -2.62
C GLU A 190 -9.43 -7.64 -3.31
N ASP A 191 -8.93 -7.26 -4.49
CA ASP A 191 -7.93 -7.98 -5.27
C ASP A 191 -6.49 -7.46 -5.06
N GLY A 192 -6.25 -6.77 -3.95
CA GLY A 192 -4.95 -6.21 -3.58
C GLY A 192 -4.10 -7.17 -2.77
N ALA A 193 -2.79 -6.91 -2.75
CA ALA A 193 -1.82 -7.71 -2.01
C ALA A 193 -0.82 -6.85 -1.22
N ILE A 194 -0.27 -7.43 -0.15
CA ILE A 194 0.80 -6.85 0.65
C ILE A 194 2.03 -7.74 0.62
N PHE A 195 3.20 -7.14 0.44
CA PHE A 195 4.52 -7.77 0.57
C PHE A 195 5.25 -7.16 1.75
N ILE A 196 5.74 -7.98 2.66
CA ILE A 196 6.39 -7.56 3.91
C ILE A 196 7.75 -8.19 4.00
N SER A 197 8.80 -7.39 3.90
CA SER A 197 10.19 -7.85 4.13
C SER A 197 10.43 -8.09 5.61
N ILE A 198 11.14 -9.17 5.95
CA ILE A 198 11.47 -9.53 7.33
C ILE A 198 12.67 -10.50 7.36
N ASP A 199 13.33 -10.63 8.53
CA ASP A 199 14.33 -11.66 8.77
C ASP A 199 13.87 -12.75 9.76
N ASP A 200 14.79 -13.65 10.12
CA ASP A 200 14.51 -14.77 11.03
C ASP A 200 14.03 -14.35 12.43
N ASN A 201 14.25 -13.08 12.85
CA ASN A 201 13.91 -12.69 14.22
C ASN A 201 12.39 -12.61 14.41
N GLU A 202 11.67 -12.08 13.43
CA GLU A 202 10.21 -11.86 13.56
C GLU A 202 9.38 -12.55 12.47
N GLN A 203 9.98 -13.30 11.54
CA GLN A 203 9.25 -13.93 10.43
C GLN A 203 8.10 -14.83 10.92
N ALA A 204 8.33 -15.67 11.93
CA ALA A 204 7.28 -16.55 12.48
C ALA A 204 6.17 -15.75 13.17
N ASN A 205 6.52 -14.73 13.95
CA ASN A 205 5.57 -13.85 14.61
C ASN A 205 4.74 -13.04 13.60
N LEU A 206 5.39 -12.55 12.54
CA LEU A 206 4.73 -11.84 11.44
C LEU A 206 3.74 -12.76 10.70
N LYS A 207 4.10 -14.02 10.43
CA LYS A 207 3.20 -14.98 9.80
C LYS A 207 1.93 -15.16 10.63
N MET A 208 2.08 -15.38 11.94
CA MET A 208 0.98 -15.62 12.85
C MET A 208 0.05 -14.40 13.00
N ILE A 209 0.61 -13.18 13.07
CA ILE A 209 -0.19 -11.95 13.18
C ILE A 209 -0.91 -11.64 11.86
N CYS A 210 -0.30 -11.94 10.72
CA CYS A 210 -0.93 -11.77 9.41
C CYS A 210 -2.03 -12.81 9.18
N ASP A 211 -1.89 -14.05 9.64
CA ASP A 211 -2.96 -15.06 9.60
C ASP A 211 -4.21 -14.58 10.36
N GLU A 212 -4.01 -13.95 11.53
CA GLU A 212 -5.13 -13.40 12.31
C GLU A 212 -5.79 -12.21 11.62
N ILE A 213 -5.00 -11.33 10.98
CA ILE A 213 -5.51 -10.09 10.40
C ILE A 213 -6.08 -10.29 9.00
N PHE A 214 -5.38 -11.01 8.12
CA PHE A 214 -5.75 -11.19 6.73
C PHE A 214 -6.59 -12.45 6.49
N GLY A 215 -6.52 -13.44 7.39
CA GLY A 215 -7.03 -14.79 7.23
C GLY A 215 -5.94 -15.74 6.70
N GLU A 216 -5.88 -16.94 7.24
CA GLU A 216 -4.91 -17.97 6.84
C GLU A 216 -5.09 -18.37 5.37
N GLU A 217 -6.33 -18.38 4.88
CA GLU A 217 -6.70 -18.67 3.49
C GLU A 217 -6.21 -17.63 2.50
N ASN A 218 -5.87 -16.43 2.96
CA ASN A 218 -5.36 -15.33 2.15
C ASN A 218 -3.83 -15.28 2.11
N PHE A 219 -3.16 -16.24 2.74
CA PHE A 219 -1.72 -16.41 2.61
C PHE A 219 -1.36 -16.84 1.19
N ILE A 220 -0.38 -16.16 0.57
CA ILE A 220 0.10 -16.50 -0.77
C ILE A 220 1.40 -17.29 -0.68
N GLU A 221 2.47 -16.68 -0.14
CA GLU A 221 3.80 -17.30 -0.09
C GLU A 221 4.74 -16.59 0.89
N ILE A 222 5.81 -17.28 1.29
CA ILE A 222 7.01 -16.71 1.88
C ILE A 222 8.14 -16.82 0.87
N PHE A 223 8.45 -15.73 0.20
CA PHE A 223 9.58 -15.68 -0.70
C PHE A 223 10.90 -15.58 0.07
N SER A 224 11.87 -16.39 -0.31
CA SER A 224 13.24 -16.34 0.20
C SER A 224 14.11 -15.51 -0.75
N TRP A 225 14.44 -14.27 -0.37
CA TRP A 225 15.29 -13.40 -1.17
C TRP A 225 16.76 -13.55 -0.78
N GLN A 226 17.62 -13.78 -1.77
CA GLN A 226 19.07 -13.80 -1.59
C GLN A 226 19.59 -12.37 -1.41
N LYS A 227 19.70 -11.93 -0.15
CA LYS A 227 20.13 -10.57 0.19
C LYS A 227 21.62 -10.30 -0.03
N THR A 228 22.45 -11.34 -0.04
CA THR A 228 23.90 -11.24 -0.26
C THR A 228 24.44 -12.52 -0.87
N SER A 229 25.46 -12.40 -1.71
CA SER A 229 26.23 -13.53 -2.25
C SER A 229 27.48 -13.82 -1.42
N THR A 230 27.88 -12.89 -0.56
CA THR A 230 29.10 -12.96 0.26
C THR A 230 28.78 -12.78 1.75
N PRO A 231 27.99 -13.70 2.35
CA PRO A 231 27.56 -13.54 3.73
C PRO A 231 28.78 -13.50 4.67
N PRO A 232 28.87 -12.52 5.57
CA PRO A 232 29.98 -12.38 6.47
C PRO A 232 30.10 -13.57 7.43
N ASN A 233 31.31 -13.96 7.79
CA ASN A 233 31.56 -15.06 8.71
C ASN A 233 31.46 -14.64 10.19
N LEU A 234 30.46 -13.79 10.51
CA LEU A 234 30.25 -13.23 11.85
C LEU A 234 29.37 -14.14 12.73
N SER A 235 28.55 -14.97 12.12
CA SER A 235 27.69 -15.92 12.83
C SER A 235 28.51 -17.09 13.33
N LYS A 236 28.28 -17.52 14.59
CA LYS A 236 28.95 -18.67 15.19
C LYS A 236 28.46 -20.03 14.66
N LYS A 237 27.31 -20.08 14.02
CA LYS A 237 26.65 -21.33 13.61
C LYS A 237 26.52 -21.48 12.10
N THR A 238 25.86 -20.53 11.43
CA THR A 238 25.58 -20.59 10.00
C THR A 238 25.79 -19.25 9.34
N LYS A 239 26.07 -19.23 8.03
CA LYS A 239 26.08 -18.01 7.23
C LYS A 239 24.65 -17.70 6.76
N LYS A 240 24.17 -16.49 7.03
CA LYS A 240 22.83 -16.03 6.62
C LYS A 240 22.93 -15.26 5.31
N SER A 241 22.35 -15.79 4.24
CA SER A 241 22.36 -15.18 2.91
C SER A 241 20.99 -14.78 2.42
N VAL A 242 19.93 -15.09 3.16
CA VAL A 242 18.55 -14.80 2.78
C VAL A 242 17.83 -13.92 3.80
N GLU A 243 16.85 -13.18 3.31
CA GLU A 243 15.75 -12.57 4.05
C GLU A 243 14.44 -13.07 3.46
N TYR A 244 13.33 -12.81 4.13
CA TYR A 244 12.03 -13.30 3.73
C TYR A 244 11.13 -12.14 3.31
N ILE A 245 10.19 -12.45 2.39
CA ILE A 245 9.13 -11.53 2.01
C ILE A 245 7.83 -12.29 2.13
N LEU A 246 7.01 -11.94 3.12
CA LEU A 246 5.69 -12.52 3.30
C LEU A 246 4.71 -11.84 2.36
N CYS A 247 3.86 -12.62 1.71
CA CYS A 247 2.84 -12.13 0.79
C CYS A 247 1.46 -12.62 1.22
N TYR A 248 0.53 -11.66 1.38
CA TYR A 248 -0.89 -11.90 1.62
C TYR A 248 -1.73 -11.14 0.62
N GLN A 249 -2.86 -11.71 0.23
CA GLN A 249 -3.93 -11.00 -0.47
C GLN A 249 -4.98 -10.50 0.52
N LYS A 250 -5.87 -9.58 0.10
CA LYS A 250 -7.00 -9.19 0.95
C LYS A 250 -8.13 -10.22 0.91
N ASN A 251 -8.60 -10.59 -0.28
CA ASN A 251 -9.62 -11.63 -0.49
C ASN A 251 -9.27 -12.51 -1.69
N GLU A 252 -9.43 -12.01 -2.92
CA GLU A 252 -9.11 -12.73 -4.15
C GLU A 252 -8.07 -11.97 -4.96
N CYS A 253 -6.83 -12.40 -4.95
CA CYS A 253 -5.84 -11.93 -5.89
C CYS A 253 -5.86 -12.84 -7.13
N LYS A 254 -5.76 -12.24 -8.29
CA LYS A 254 -5.45 -13.00 -9.50
C LYS A 254 -4.10 -13.71 -9.31
N THR A 255 -3.88 -14.79 -10.06
CA THR A 255 -2.61 -15.51 -10.04
C THR A 255 -1.44 -14.54 -10.20
N LEU A 256 -0.47 -14.60 -9.29
CA LEU A 256 0.76 -13.83 -9.41
C LEU A 256 1.51 -14.23 -10.68
N LYS A 257 2.04 -13.24 -11.39
CA LYS A 257 2.83 -13.42 -12.61
C LYS A 257 4.32 -13.53 -12.27
N GLY A 258 4.97 -14.59 -12.70
CA GLY A 258 6.42 -14.70 -12.72
C GLY A 258 7.01 -14.07 -13.99
N LEU A 259 8.31 -14.27 -14.21
CA LEU A 259 8.96 -13.81 -15.43
C LEU A 259 8.40 -14.55 -16.64
N VAL A 260 8.20 -13.81 -17.74
CA VAL A 260 7.95 -14.42 -19.05
C VAL A 260 9.23 -15.10 -19.49
N LYS A 261 9.19 -16.40 -19.69
CA LYS A 261 10.33 -17.15 -20.16
C LYS A 261 10.46 -16.97 -21.66
N GLU A 262 11.38 -16.15 -22.12
CA GLU A 262 11.84 -16.19 -23.51
C GLU A 262 12.55 -17.54 -23.74
N SER A 263 11.81 -18.52 -24.24
CA SER A 263 12.40 -19.78 -24.65
C SER A 263 13.19 -19.59 -25.94
N LYS A 264 14.52 -19.69 -25.88
CA LYS A 264 15.39 -19.73 -27.08
C LYS A 264 15.27 -21.03 -27.87
N SER A 265 14.44 -21.98 -27.39
CA SER A 265 14.23 -23.29 -28.03
C SER A 265 12.76 -23.66 -28.01
N THR A 266 12.31 -24.42 -29.00
CA THR A 266 10.96 -24.98 -29.04
C THR A 266 10.69 -25.90 -27.84
N ASN A 267 9.50 -25.78 -27.27
CA ASN A 267 9.07 -26.62 -26.13
C ASN A 267 8.69 -28.04 -26.63
N GLY A 268 9.23 -29.08 -26.02
CA GLY A 268 8.88 -30.46 -26.30
C GLY A 268 7.44 -30.82 -25.93
N LEU A 269 6.73 -31.51 -26.84
CA LEU A 269 5.33 -31.93 -26.65
C LEU A 269 5.21 -33.28 -25.96
N MET A 270 6.32 -34.00 -25.76
CA MET A 270 6.37 -35.29 -25.09
C MET A 270 6.33 -35.17 -23.56
N ASN A 271 5.62 -36.08 -22.89
CA ASN A 271 5.62 -36.21 -21.42
C ASN A 271 5.48 -37.69 -21.01
N GLN A 272 6.52 -38.26 -20.44
CA GLN A 272 6.56 -39.67 -20.04
C GLN A 272 5.59 -40.04 -18.90
N SER A 273 5.09 -39.07 -18.15
CA SER A 273 4.11 -39.29 -17.07
C SER A 273 2.68 -39.45 -17.57
N ASN A 274 2.40 -39.08 -18.83
CA ASN A 274 1.05 -39.13 -19.39
C ASN A 274 0.72 -40.50 -19.98
N SER A 275 -0.56 -40.81 -20.14
CA SER A 275 -1.06 -41.97 -20.87
C SER A 275 -0.73 -41.88 -22.35
N ILE A 276 -0.67 -43.02 -23.01
CA ILE A 276 -0.46 -43.08 -24.48
C ILE A 276 -1.72 -42.56 -25.17
N GLY A 277 -1.52 -41.62 -26.08
CA GLY A 277 -2.56 -41.04 -26.94
C GLY A 277 -2.14 -40.99 -28.38
N THR A 278 -3.07 -40.69 -29.26
CA THR A 278 -2.80 -40.49 -30.71
C THR A 278 -3.07 -39.02 -31.04
N LEU A 279 -2.14 -38.37 -31.73
CA LEU A 279 -2.29 -37.03 -32.29
C LEU A 279 -2.13 -37.03 -33.80
N VAL A 280 -3.00 -36.30 -34.46
CA VAL A 280 -2.96 -36.01 -35.87
C VAL A 280 -2.43 -34.60 -36.07
N PHE A 281 -1.29 -34.48 -36.72
CA PHE A 281 -0.66 -33.18 -37.01
C PHE A 281 -0.94 -32.84 -38.48
N PRO A 282 -1.69 -31.78 -38.79
CA PRO A 282 -1.94 -31.32 -40.13
C PRO A 282 -0.63 -30.93 -40.80
N HIS A 283 -0.32 -31.51 -41.97
CA HIS A 283 0.95 -31.33 -42.65
C HIS A 283 1.29 -29.86 -42.96
N GLU A 284 0.27 -29.02 -43.21
CA GLU A 284 0.44 -27.60 -43.48
C GLU A 284 0.91 -26.81 -42.26
N SER A 285 0.66 -27.35 -41.05
CA SER A 285 0.92 -26.67 -39.77
C SER A 285 2.21 -27.13 -39.10
N VAL A 286 2.97 -28.04 -39.75
CA VAL A 286 4.20 -28.63 -39.18
C VAL A 286 5.42 -28.21 -39.96
N GLU A 287 6.36 -27.56 -39.28
CA GLU A 287 7.67 -27.25 -39.82
C GLU A 287 8.67 -28.36 -39.53
N THR A 288 9.58 -28.62 -40.46
CA THR A 288 10.61 -29.65 -40.34
C THR A 288 11.96 -29.20 -40.89
N SER A 289 13.04 -29.71 -40.29
CA SER A 289 14.41 -29.55 -40.82
C SER A 289 14.81 -30.68 -41.77
N ILE A 290 13.97 -31.71 -41.94
CA ILE A 290 14.21 -32.85 -42.86
C ILE A 290 13.93 -32.36 -44.29
N LYS A 291 14.90 -32.50 -45.21
CA LYS A 291 14.77 -31.95 -46.59
C LYS A 291 13.90 -32.79 -47.48
N ASN A 292 14.31 -34.05 -47.69
CA ASN A 292 13.59 -35.01 -48.53
C ASN A 292 13.72 -36.39 -47.90
N GLU A 293 12.62 -37.00 -47.55
CA GLU A 293 12.59 -38.32 -46.90
C GLU A 293 11.22 -38.97 -47.08
N LYS A 294 11.21 -40.28 -47.12
CA LYS A 294 10.00 -41.09 -46.98
C LYS A 294 10.11 -41.89 -45.67
N LEU A 295 9.23 -41.66 -44.75
CA LEU A 295 9.16 -42.35 -43.44
C LEU A 295 8.02 -43.35 -43.51
N GLU A 296 8.33 -44.62 -43.36
CA GLU A 296 7.34 -45.68 -43.32
C GLU A 296 6.71 -45.78 -41.92
N LYS A 297 5.47 -46.23 -41.83
CA LYS A 297 4.84 -46.53 -40.53
C LYS A 297 5.72 -47.46 -39.70
N GLY A 298 5.85 -47.16 -38.41
CA GLY A 298 6.76 -47.92 -37.55
C GLY A 298 7.09 -47.22 -36.26
N ILE A 299 8.05 -47.78 -35.54
CA ILE A 299 8.48 -47.25 -34.22
C ILE A 299 9.67 -46.33 -34.42
N TYR A 300 9.56 -45.15 -33.87
CA TYR A 300 10.54 -44.06 -33.84
C TYR A 300 10.77 -43.61 -32.42
N GLY A 301 11.55 -42.59 -32.22
CA GLY A 301 11.83 -41.98 -30.90
C GLY A 301 13.31 -41.97 -30.59
N THR A 302 13.61 -41.95 -29.31
CA THR A 302 14.96 -41.96 -28.73
C THR A 302 14.99 -42.97 -27.55
N GLU A 303 16.15 -43.13 -26.91
CA GLU A 303 16.23 -43.91 -25.66
C GLU A 303 15.27 -43.41 -24.55
N SER A 304 14.90 -42.14 -24.57
CA SER A 304 14.06 -41.51 -23.54
C SER A 304 12.57 -41.61 -23.83
N TYR A 305 12.14 -41.82 -25.08
CA TYR A 305 10.73 -41.95 -25.46
C TYR A 305 10.52 -42.71 -26.75
N VAL A 306 9.39 -43.38 -26.86
CA VAL A 306 8.96 -44.14 -28.01
C VAL A 306 7.78 -43.45 -28.67
N ILE A 307 7.82 -43.32 -30.00
CA ILE A 307 6.75 -42.80 -30.84
C ILE A 307 6.44 -43.80 -31.92
N GLU A 308 5.18 -44.13 -32.14
CA GLU A 308 4.71 -44.97 -33.23
C GLU A 308 4.10 -44.06 -34.31
N LEU A 309 4.69 -44.07 -35.50
CA LEU A 309 4.11 -43.44 -36.69
C LEU A 309 3.08 -44.40 -37.28
N LEU A 310 1.84 -43.97 -37.39
CA LEU A 310 0.72 -44.86 -37.79
C LEU A 310 0.45 -44.88 -39.31
N ASN A 311 1.03 -43.94 -40.07
CA ASN A 311 0.87 -43.83 -41.51
C ASN A 311 2.21 -43.53 -42.18
N ASP A 312 2.37 -43.89 -43.45
CA ASP A 312 3.54 -43.46 -44.22
C ASP A 312 3.50 -41.95 -44.47
N VAL A 313 4.66 -41.30 -44.35
CA VAL A 313 4.77 -39.84 -44.48
C VAL A 313 5.88 -39.52 -45.48
N GLU A 314 5.57 -38.65 -46.44
CA GLU A 314 6.53 -38.13 -47.42
C GLU A 314 6.88 -36.67 -47.09
N ILE A 315 8.18 -36.38 -47.13
CA ILE A 315 8.73 -35.03 -46.94
C ILE A 315 9.47 -34.63 -48.19
N ARG A 316 9.12 -33.47 -48.76
CA ARG A 316 9.79 -32.93 -49.95
C ARG A 316 10.09 -31.44 -49.75
N ASN A 317 11.34 -31.07 -50.02
CA ASN A 317 11.82 -29.69 -49.86
C ASN A 317 11.54 -29.07 -48.47
N GLY A 318 11.66 -29.88 -47.38
CA GLY A 318 11.42 -29.40 -46.03
C GLY A 318 9.93 -29.21 -45.66
N LYS A 319 9.01 -29.85 -46.39
CA LYS A 319 7.57 -29.81 -46.08
C LYS A 319 6.99 -31.21 -46.07
N PHE A 320 6.13 -31.50 -45.15
CA PHE A 320 5.31 -32.69 -45.12
C PHE A 320 4.25 -32.60 -46.23
N LEU A 321 4.03 -33.71 -46.96
CA LEU A 321 3.03 -33.76 -48.03
C LEU A 321 1.70 -34.37 -47.62
N ASN A 322 1.65 -34.99 -46.44
CA ASN A 322 0.45 -35.59 -45.86
C ASN A 322 0.53 -35.53 -44.34
N ASP A 323 -0.61 -35.62 -43.70
CA ASP A 323 -0.74 -35.49 -42.24
C ASP A 323 0.07 -36.56 -41.53
N ILE A 324 0.59 -36.18 -40.34
CA ILE A 324 1.47 -37.02 -39.54
C ILE A 324 0.64 -37.56 -38.37
N ILE A 325 0.44 -38.85 -38.30
CA ILE A 325 -0.31 -39.50 -37.24
C ILE A 325 0.65 -40.18 -36.28
N LEU A 326 0.82 -39.63 -35.08
CA LEU A 326 1.74 -40.13 -34.09
C LEU A 326 0.98 -40.68 -32.88
N LYS A 327 1.42 -41.83 -32.39
CA LYS A 327 0.97 -42.43 -31.14
C LYS A 327 2.13 -42.40 -30.13
N GLY A 328 1.88 -41.81 -28.96
CA GLY A 328 2.92 -41.60 -27.96
C GLY A 328 2.35 -41.00 -26.69
N LYS A 329 3.23 -40.59 -25.78
CA LYS A 329 2.87 -39.93 -24.54
C LYS A 329 3.01 -38.42 -24.68
N PHE A 330 1.91 -37.74 -25.00
CA PHE A 330 1.91 -36.30 -25.30
C PHE A 330 1.38 -35.48 -24.13
N LYS A 331 1.77 -34.21 -24.05
CA LYS A 331 1.25 -33.23 -23.12
C LYS A 331 -0.17 -32.78 -23.47
N TRP A 332 -0.51 -32.77 -24.75
CA TRP A 332 -1.73 -32.22 -25.30
C TRP A 332 -2.71 -33.32 -25.77
N SER A 333 -4.00 -32.99 -25.71
CA SER A 333 -5.05 -33.71 -26.40
C SER A 333 -5.14 -33.26 -27.87
N GLN A 334 -5.88 -34.01 -28.70
CA GLN A 334 -6.12 -33.61 -30.11
C GLN A 334 -6.84 -32.25 -30.17
N ASP A 335 -7.91 -32.09 -29.41
CA ASP A 335 -8.70 -30.86 -29.41
C ASP A 335 -7.84 -29.64 -29.03
N TYR A 336 -6.96 -29.80 -28.05
CA TYR A 336 -6.05 -28.72 -27.63
C TYR A 336 -4.98 -28.43 -28.65
N LEU A 337 -4.46 -29.44 -29.36
CA LEU A 337 -3.51 -29.25 -30.46
C LEU A 337 -4.16 -28.41 -31.58
N GLU A 338 -5.39 -28.75 -31.97
CA GLU A 338 -6.13 -28.03 -33.01
C GLU A 338 -6.45 -26.61 -32.62
N GLU A 339 -6.82 -26.38 -31.39
CA GLU A 339 -7.05 -25.05 -30.83
C GLU A 339 -5.76 -24.21 -30.89
N GLN A 340 -4.64 -24.77 -30.43
CA GLN A 340 -3.35 -24.09 -30.44
C GLN A 340 -2.86 -23.75 -31.84
N ILE A 341 -3.07 -24.63 -32.80
CA ILE A 341 -2.74 -24.38 -34.22
C ILE A 341 -3.59 -23.20 -34.74
N LYS A 342 -4.88 -23.15 -34.43
CA LYS A 342 -5.77 -22.03 -34.80
C LYS A 342 -5.34 -20.70 -34.18
N LEU A 343 -4.72 -20.74 -33.00
CA LEU A 343 -4.16 -19.57 -32.31
C LEU A 343 -2.77 -19.17 -32.79
N GLY A 344 -2.25 -19.77 -33.90
CA GLY A 344 -0.97 -19.40 -34.46
C GLY A 344 0.26 -20.14 -33.87
N THR A 345 0.05 -21.09 -32.96
CA THR A 345 1.17 -21.90 -32.44
C THR A 345 1.85 -22.69 -33.54
N LYS A 346 3.17 -22.52 -33.70
CA LYS A 346 3.98 -23.25 -34.65
C LYS A 346 4.35 -24.63 -34.09
N ILE A 347 4.14 -25.65 -34.88
CA ILE A 347 4.50 -27.03 -34.53
C ILE A 347 5.74 -27.46 -35.34
N PHE A 348 6.67 -28.11 -34.66
CA PHE A 348 7.92 -28.58 -35.27
C PHE A 348 8.11 -30.07 -35.07
N ILE A 349 8.48 -30.78 -36.13
CA ILE A 349 9.03 -32.12 -36.10
C ILE A 349 10.37 -32.07 -36.83
N LYS A 350 11.46 -31.81 -36.10
CA LYS A 350 12.76 -31.40 -36.65
C LYS A 350 13.63 -32.57 -37.08
N THR A 351 13.42 -33.78 -36.56
CA THR A 351 14.31 -34.94 -36.77
C THR A 351 13.52 -36.21 -37.03
N LYS A 352 14.21 -37.26 -37.57
CA LYS A 352 13.64 -38.59 -37.79
C LYS A 352 13.17 -39.31 -36.53
N ALA A 353 13.48 -38.82 -35.36
CA ALA A 353 12.93 -39.33 -34.11
C ALA A 353 11.44 -38.96 -33.92
N LEU A 354 10.89 -38.10 -34.78
CA LEU A 354 9.51 -37.66 -34.83
C LEU A 354 8.99 -37.04 -33.53
N SER A 355 9.89 -36.50 -32.70
CA SER A 355 9.49 -35.80 -31.46
C SER A 355 8.90 -34.44 -31.81
N PRO A 356 7.61 -34.24 -31.56
CA PRO A 356 7.01 -32.94 -31.80
C PRO A 356 7.41 -31.92 -30.74
N SER A 357 7.56 -30.69 -31.15
CA SER A 357 7.77 -29.53 -30.31
C SER A 357 6.95 -28.35 -30.82
N TYR A 358 6.77 -27.33 -30.01
CA TYR A 358 5.94 -26.18 -30.34
C TYR A 358 6.58 -24.86 -29.89
N GLU A 359 6.15 -23.78 -30.53
CA GLU A 359 6.46 -22.40 -30.18
C GLU A 359 5.18 -21.59 -30.29
N LYS A 360 4.77 -20.95 -29.16
CA LYS A 360 3.63 -20.06 -29.13
C LYS A 360 4.07 -18.64 -29.42
N GLU A 361 3.19 -17.81 -29.99
CA GLU A 361 3.44 -16.38 -30.14
C GLU A 361 3.52 -15.70 -28.79
N GLU A 362 2.65 -16.10 -27.87
CA GLU A 362 2.63 -15.59 -26.49
C GLU A 362 2.59 -16.77 -25.51
N TYR A 363 3.37 -16.66 -24.45
CA TYR A 363 3.33 -17.61 -23.33
C TYR A 363 2.69 -16.93 -22.13
N ASP A 364 1.78 -17.63 -21.46
CA ASP A 364 1.34 -17.21 -20.13
C ASP A 364 2.56 -17.08 -19.21
N PRO A 365 2.64 -16.02 -18.41
CA PRO A 365 3.73 -15.89 -17.44
C PRO A 365 3.76 -17.12 -16.51
N GLU A 366 4.96 -17.64 -16.27
CA GLU A 366 5.12 -18.69 -15.25
C GLU A 366 4.67 -18.13 -13.88
N LYS A 367 4.30 -19.00 -12.96
CA LYS A 367 4.10 -18.59 -11.56
C LYS A 367 5.46 -18.19 -10.97
N PRO A 368 5.53 -17.18 -10.08
CA PRO A 368 6.79 -16.79 -9.49
C PRO A 368 7.38 -17.91 -8.62
N TRP A 369 8.68 -18.03 -8.64
CA TRP A 369 9.40 -18.94 -7.75
C TRP A 369 9.47 -18.35 -6.35
N ASN A 370 9.41 -19.20 -5.33
CA ASN A 370 9.54 -18.78 -3.93
C ASN A 370 10.99 -18.49 -3.49
N ILE A 371 11.95 -18.66 -4.39
CA ILE A 371 13.34 -18.20 -4.21
C ILE A 371 13.58 -17.05 -5.19
N ILE A 372 13.97 -15.90 -4.66
CA ILE A 372 14.27 -14.70 -5.44
C ILE A 372 15.78 -14.45 -5.37
N ASP A 373 16.45 -14.51 -6.51
CA ASP A 373 17.90 -14.35 -6.59
C ASP A 373 18.33 -13.65 -7.90
N ARG A 374 19.63 -13.63 -8.16
CA ARG A 374 20.21 -13.03 -9.37
C ARG A 374 19.77 -13.67 -10.68
N ASN A 375 19.30 -14.92 -10.67
CA ASN A 375 18.80 -15.58 -11.88
C ASN A 375 17.51 -14.92 -12.40
N PHE A 376 16.81 -14.18 -11.53
CA PHE A 376 15.63 -13.39 -11.85
C PHE A 376 15.93 -11.90 -12.06
N GLY A 377 17.22 -11.52 -12.19
CA GLY A 377 17.62 -10.12 -12.35
C GLY A 377 17.54 -9.30 -11.04
N VAL A 378 17.32 -9.96 -9.90
CA VAL A 378 17.16 -9.28 -8.61
C VAL A 378 18.51 -9.09 -7.93
N GLY A 379 18.80 -7.86 -7.54
CA GLY A 379 20.03 -7.47 -6.85
C GLY A 379 20.06 -7.86 -5.37
N THR A 380 21.19 -7.60 -4.75
CA THR A 380 21.47 -7.85 -3.32
C THR A 380 21.56 -6.53 -2.56
N ASN A 381 21.79 -6.57 -1.25
CA ASN A 381 22.01 -5.37 -0.42
C ASN A 381 23.24 -4.56 -0.89
N GLU A 382 24.28 -5.25 -1.39
CA GLU A 382 25.44 -4.58 -1.96
C GLU A 382 25.06 -3.78 -3.21
N ASN A 383 24.22 -4.33 -4.11
CA ASN A 383 23.72 -3.62 -5.26
C ASN A 383 22.84 -2.41 -4.85
N ALA A 384 22.01 -2.56 -3.82
CA ALA A 384 21.20 -1.45 -3.30
C ALA A 384 22.06 -0.31 -2.75
N SER A 385 23.15 -0.63 -2.07
CA SER A 385 24.12 0.36 -1.60
C SER A 385 24.80 1.07 -2.78
N ASP A 386 25.23 0.32 -3.80
CA ASP A 386 25.82 0.90 -5.02
C ASP A 386 24.82 1.78 -5.78
N GLU A 387 23.56 1.39 -5.88
CA GLU A 387 22.49 2.20 -6.48
C GLU A 387 22.34 3.56 -5.77
N LEU A 388 22.30 3.55 -4.44
CA LEU A 388 22.15 4.77 -3.65
C LEU A 388 23.41 5.63 -3.73
N ASP A 389 24.58 5.02 -3.65
CA ASP A 389 25.87 5.71 -3.80
C ASP A 389 26.02 6.36 -5.17
N ASN A 390 25.54 5.71 -6.23
CA ASN A 390 25.55 6.29 -7.59
C ASN A 390 24.60 7.49 -7.76
N LEU A 391 23.50 7.52 -7.00
CA LEU A 391 22.58 8.65 -7.01
C LEU A 391 23.10 9.83 -6.20
N PHE A 392 23.84 9.58 -5.12
CA PHE A 392 24.36 10.61 -4.22
C PHE A 392 25.86 10.79 -4.39
N TYR A 393 26.66 9.99 -3.74
CA TYR A 393 28.11 9.91 -3.86
C TYR A 393 28.64 8.66 -3.13
N LYS A 394 29.87 8.26 -3.41
CA LYS A 394 30.49 7.04 -2.88
C LYS A 394 30.45 6.97 -1.35
N ASN A 395 30.00 5.83 -0.82
CA ASN A 395 29.82 5.52 0.61
C ASN A 395 28.71 6.34 1.30
N PHE A 396 27.78 6.94 0.53
CA PHE A 396 26.63 7.64 1.12
C PHE A 396 25.70 6.68 1.85
N SER A 397 25.52 5.49 1.29
CA SER A 397 24.63 4.44 1.79
C SER A 397 25.06 3.80 3.13
N ASP A 398 26.26 4.12 3.64
CA ASP A 398 26.76 3.53 4.89
C ASP A 398 25.76 3.77 6.04
N LYS A 399 25.28 2.67 6.64
CA LYS A 399 24.26 2.60 7.71
C LYS A 399 22.81 2.96 7.32
N LEU A 400 22.48 3.01 6.02
CA LEU A 400 21.11 3.26 5.55
C LEU A 400 20.37 1.97 5.15
N TYR A 401 21.09 0.89 4.84
CA TYR A 401 20.54 -0.44 4.49
C TYR A 401 19.39 -0.43 3.49
N PRO A 402 19.53 0.22 2.31
CA PRO A 402 18.45 0.28 1.32
C PRO A 402 18.16 -1.11 0.75
N LYS A 403 16.94 -1.32 0.23
CA LYS A 403 16.62 -2.45 -0.63
C LYS A 403 16.97 -2.13 -2.08
N PRO A 404 17.34 -3.12 -2.92
CA PRO A 404 17.60 -2.88 -4.32
C PRO A 404 16.31 -2.57 -5.08
N THR A 405 16.36 -1.60 -5.99
CA THR A 405 15.22 -1.21 -6.83
C THR A 405 14.67 -2.40 -7.60
N SER A 406 15.56 -3.29 -8.10
CA SER A 406 15.19 -4.50 -8.82
C SER A 406 14.35 -5.50 -8.01
N LEU A 407 14.51 -5.57 -6.68
CA LEU A 407 13.63 -6.39 -5.85
C LEU A 407 12.21 -5.86 -5.86
N ILE A 408 12.06 -4.56 -5.63
CA ILE A 408 10.75 -3.92 -5.59
C ILE A 408 10.08 -4.03 -6.97
N THR A 409 10.80 -3.73 -8.05
CA THR A 409 10.33 -3.92 -9.43
C THR A 409 9.84 -5.34 -9.68
N TYR A 410 10.62 -6.35 -9.25
CA TYR A 410 10.24 -7.76 -9.39
C TYR A 410 8.94 -8.09 -8.67
N LEU A 411 8.77 -7.62 -7.42
CA LEU A 411 7.54 -7.84 -6.63
C LEU A 411 6.34 -7.12 -7.25
N LEU A 412 6.51 -5.89 -7.71
CA LEU A 412 5.44 -5.11 -8.34
C LEU A 412 5.00 -5.76 -9.66
N ASN A 413 5.92 -6.32 -10.45
CA ASN A 413 5.61 -7.02 -11.69
C ASN A 413 4.84 -8.34 -11.50
N MET A 414 4.77 -8.88 -10.27
CA MET A 414 3.91 -10.03 -9.98
C MET A 414 2.42 -9.67 -10.03
N LEU A 415 2.07 -8.39 -9.95
CA LEU A 415 0.70 -7.89 -9.91
C LEU A 415 0.37 -7.07 -11.16
N GLU A 416 -0.91 -7.00 -11.53
CA GLU A 416 -1.38 -6.10 -12.58
C GLU A 416 -1.57 -4.69 -12.01
N LEU A 417 -0.57 -3.80 -12.20
CA LEU A 417 -0.49 -2.50 -11.52
C LEU A 417 -0.59 -1.27 -12.42
N GLU A 418 -0.80 -1.39 -13.73
CA GLU A 418 -0.61 -0.30 -14.73
C GLU A 418 -1.17 1.08 -14.34
N ASN A 419 -2.33 1.15 -13.69
CA ASN A 419 -2.98 2.39 -13.27
C ASN A 419 -3.36 2.37 -11.77
N ASN A 420 -2.57 1.72 -10.93
CA ASN A 420 -2.90 1.51 -9.55
C ASN A 420 -1.98 2.27 -8.59
N ILE A 421 -2.42 2.37 -7.34
CA ILE A 421 -1.68 3.03 -6.26
C ILE A 421 -0.89 1.98 -5.49
N ILE A 422 0.38 2.28 -5.26
CA ILE A 422 1.33 1.52 -4.44
C ILE A 422 1.58 2.31 -3.15
N LEU A 423 1.46 1.65 -2.01
CA LEU A 423 1.72 2.26 -0.70
C LEU A 423 2.94 1.61 -0.05
N ASP A 424 3.83 2.45 0.47
CA ASP A 424 4.94 2.04 1.33
C ASP A 424 4.98 2.94 2.58
N PHE A 425 4.53 2.39 3.70
CA PHE A 425 4.47 3.14 4.96
C PHE A 425 5.66 2.88 5.90
N PHE A 426 6.73 2.29 5.36
CA PHE A 426 8.08 2.22 5.94
C PHE A 426 9.10 2.57 4.86
N SER A 427 8.91 3.73 4.19
CA SER A 427 9.56 4.00 2.91
C SER A 427 11.08 4.18 2.98
N GLY A 428 11.64 4.40 4.15
CA GLY A 428 13.08 4.55 4.34
C GLY A 428 13.68 5.60 3.39
N SER A 429 14.60 5.16 2.54
CA SER A 429 15.19 6.00 1.49
C SER A 429 14.36 6.10 0.20
N ALA A 430 13.06 5.73 0.22
CA ALA A 430 12.13 5.79 -0.90
C ALA A 430 12.50 4.92 -2.13
N THR A 431 12.99 3.70 -1.89
CA THR A 431 13.29 2.75 -2.98
C THR A 431 12.04 2.41 -3.80
N THR A 432 10.90 2.28 -3.13
CA THR A 432 9.62 1.94 -3.79
C THR A 432 9.18 3.01 -4.78
N ALA A 433 9.31 4.31 -4.44
CA ALA A 433 9.01 5.39 -5.37
C ALA A 433 9.93 5.37 -6.60
N HIS A 434 11.23 5.11 -6.41
CA HIS A 434 12.19 4.94 -7.51
C HIS A 434 11.79 3.78 -8.44
N ALA A 435 11.44 2.62 -7.87
CA ALA A 435 10.99 1.44 -8.63
C ALA A 435 9.70 1.71 -9.43
N VAL A 436 8.74 2.43 -8.85
CA VAL A 436 7.49 2.79 -9.55
C VAL A 436 7.75 3.71 -10.73
N MET A 437 8.59 4.74 -10.58
CA MET A 437 8.95 5.62 -11.70
C MET A 437 9.70 4.88 -12.79
N GLN A 438 10.60 3.95 -12.42
CA GLN A 438 11.32 3.12 -13.38
C GLN A 438 10.37 2.24 -14.18
N LEU A 439 9.45 1.53 -13.53
CA LEU A 439 8.43 0.71 -14.20
C LEU A 439 7.55 1.53 -15.13
N ASN A 440 7.09 2.70 -14.70
CA ASN A 440 6.30 3.57 -15.55
C ASN A 440 7.05 4.01 -16.82
N ALA A 441 8.37 4.23 -16.69
CA ALA A 441 9.20 4.58 -17.84
C ALA A 441 9.52 3.37 -18.76
N GLU A 442 9.47 2.14 -18.25
CA GLU A 442 9.73 0.92 -19.00
C GLU A 442 8.51 0.43 -19.81
N ASP A 443 7.29 0.64 -19.30
CA ASP A 443 6.06 0.08 -19.88
C ASP A 443 4.94 1.12 -20.16
N ASP A 444 5.27 2.42 -20.13
CA ASP A 444 4.32 3.54 -20.28
C ASP A 444 3.15 3.49 -19.27
N GLY A 445 3.36 2.87 -18.12
CA GLY A 445 2.38 2.74 -17.05
C GLY A 445 2.14 4.07 -16.32
N ASN A 446 0.99 4.14 -15.64
CA ASN A 446 0.61 5.31 -14.82
C ASN A 446 0.37 4.89 -13.35
N ARG A 447 1.30 4.12 -12.80
CA ARG A 447 1.31 3.75 -11.38
C ARG A 447 1.61 4.97 -10.55
N LYS A 448 0.97 5.04 -9.38
CA LYS A 448 1.14 6.12 -8.41
C LYS A 448 1.67 5.55 -7.12
N TYR A 449 2.43 6.35 -6.39
CA TYR A 449 2.97 5.94 -5.11
C TYR A 449 2.55 6.85 -3.97
N ILE A 450 2.38 6.26 -2.79
CA ILE A 450 2.25 6.96 -1.51
C ILE A 450 3.36 6.44 -0.60
N MET A 451 4.27 7.32 -0.22
CA MET A 451 5.38 7.03 0.68
C MET A 451 5.11 7.64 2.04
N VAL A 452 5.35 6.89 3.12
CA VAL A 452 5.26 7.42 4.48
C VAL A 452 6.58 7.17 5.20
N GLN A 453 7.14 8.23 5.81
CA GLN A 453 8.39 8.13 6.56
C GLN A 453 8.36 9.01 7.81
N LEU A 454 8.70 8.42 8.94
CA LEU A 454 9.00 9.14 10.16
C LEU A 454 10.32 9.91 10.00
N PRO A 455 10.46 11.18 10.44
CA PRO A 455 11.69 11.94 10.35
C PRO A 455 12.74 11.48 11.38
N GLU A 456 13.22 10.24 11.22
CA GLU A 456 14.24 9.65 12.07
C GLU A 456 15.61 10.27 11.82
N LYS A 457 16.37 10.51 12.89
CA LYS A 457 17.70 11.11 12.81
C LYS A 457 18.69 10.20 12.07
N THR A 458 19.42 10.75 11.13
CA THR A 458 20.52 10.08 10.42
C THR A 458 21.81 10.00 11.25
N TYR A 459 21.84 10.53 12.44
CA TYR A 459 22.98 10.59 13.35
C TYR A 459 22.60 10.03 14.74
N LYS A 460 23.61 9.65 15.52
CA LYS A 460 23.40 9.19 16.91
C LYS A 460 23.92 10.23 17.89
N GLU A 461 23.16 10.48 18.94
CA GLU A 461 23.58 11.27 20.07
C GLU A 461 24.15 10.34 21.14
N LYS A 462 25.35 10.62 21.63
CA LYS A 462 25.98 9.90 22.75
C LYS A 462 26.37 10.89 23.82
N LEU A 463 26.07 10.56 25.07
CA LEU A 463 26.61 11.29 26.22
C LEU A 463 28.11 10.96 26.36
N ASN A 464 28.93 12.00 26.45
CA ASN A 464 30.33 11.86 26.79
C ASN A 464 30.52 11.68 28.31
N LYS A 465 31.72 11.47 28.78
CA LYS A 465 32.06 11.32 30.21
C LYS A 465 31.76 12.57 31.06
N LYS A 466 31.34 13.69 30.45
CA LYS A 466 30.99 14.96 31.10
C LYS A 466 29.50 15.28 30.92
N ASP A 467 28.67 14.27 30.57
CA ASP A 467 27.24 14.42 30.26
C ASP A 467 26.92 15.44 29.15
N GLU A 468 27.90 15.72 28.27
CA GLU A 468 27.68 16.56 27.08
C GLU A 468 27.25 15.66 25.92
N ILE A 469 26.28 16.13 25.11
CA ILE A 469 25.82 15.43 23.92
C ILE A 469 26.89 15.53 22.84
N LYS A 470 27.41 14.37 22.41
CA LYS A 470 28.29 14.23 21.24
C LYS A 470 27.54 13.61 20.10
N ILE A 471 27.52 14.29 18.96
CA ILE A 471 26.95 13.75 17.71
C ILE A 471 27.93 12.77 17.08
N VAL A 472 27.43 11.57 16.78
CA VAL A 472 28.13 10.57 15.94
C VAL A 472 27.57 10.69 14.54
N GLU A 473 28.31 11.38 13.69
CA GLU A 473 27.93 11.71 12.32
C GLU A 473 28.00 10.48 11.41
N THR A 474 27.02 10.38 10.50
CA THR A 474 27.01 9.45 9.37
C THR A 474 27.41 10.19 8.08
N PRO A 475 27.70 9.49 6.97
CA PRO A 475 27.93 10.15 5.69
C PRO A 475 26.73 11.02 5.25
N ALA A 476 25.51 10.53 5.45
CA ALA A 476 24.29 11.29 5.13
C ALA A 476 24.19 12.59 5.94
N TYR A 477 24.43 12.54 7.25
CA TYR A 477 24.46 13.74 8.09
C TYR A 477 25.52 14.76 7.64
N LYS A 478 26.73 14.30 7.28
CA LYS A 478 27.79 15.15 6.74
C LYS A 478 27.42 15.81 5.41
N ALA A 479 26.57 15.16 4.63
CA ALA A 479 26.03 15.71 3.38
C ALA A 479 24.89 16.72 3.59
N GLY A 480 24.47 16.94 4.84
CA GLY A 480 23.43 17.90 5.18
C GLY A 480 22.06 17.29 5.46
N TYR A 481 21.86 15.98 5.24
CA TYR A 481 20.61 15.29 5.50
C TYR A 481 20.53 14.89 6.98
N LYS A 482 19.66 15.54 7.73
CA LYS A 482 19.52 15.32 9.17
C LYS A 482 18.57 14.19 9.50
N THR A 483 17.61 13.94 8.62
CA THR A 483 16.57 12.92 8.79
C THR A 483 16.45 12.03 7.56
N ILE A 484 15.86 10.83 7.73
CA ILE A 484 15.75 9.83 6.66
C ILE A 484 14.76 10.27 5.57
N ASP A 485 13.69 10.96 5.94
CA ASP A 485 12.72 11.53 4.99
C ASP A 485 13.38 12.52 4.02
N GLU A 486 14.35 13.35 4.48
CA GLU A 486 15.13 14.24 3.61
C GLU A 486 15.90 13.45 2.54
N ILE A 487 16.45 12.28 2.90
CA ILE A 487 17.12 11.38 1.96
C ILE A 487 16.11 10.79 0.96
N GLY A 488 14.96 10.33 1.44
CA GLY A 488 13.90 9.78 0.59
C GLY A 488 13.41 10.78 -0.45
N ILE A 489 13.13 12.01 -0.04
CA ILE A 489 12.71 13.12 -0.91
C ILE A 489 13.78 13.41 -1.97
N GLU A 490 15.04 13.50 -1.55
CA GLU A 490 16.13 13.77 -2.48
C GLU A 490 16.39 12.60 -3.44
N ARG A 491 16.28 11.34 -2.97
CA ARG A 491 16.37 10.17 -3.84
C ARG A 491 15.31 10.20 -4.94
N ILE A 492 14.06 10.52 -4.61
CA ILE A 492 12.99 10.64 -5.62
C ILE A 492 13.36 11.67 -6.68
N LYS A 493 13.80 12.86 -6.28
CA LYS A 493 14.21 13.93 -7.21
C LYS A 493 15.36 13.51 -8.13
N ARG A 494 16.39 12.86 -7.59
CA ARG A 494 17.55 12.39 -8.36
C ARG A 494 17.20 11.23 -9.27
N ALA A 495 16.39 10.28 -8.79
CA ALA A 495 15.90 9.17 -9.60
C ALA A 495 15.03 9.67 -10.76
N ALA A 496 14.09 10.59 -10.50
CA ALA A 496 13.27 11.23 -11.52
C ALA A 496 14.10 11.90 -12.61
N LYS A 497 15.12 12.68 -12.22
CA LYS A 497 16.03 13.32 -13.15
C LYS A 497 16.80 12.30 -14.00
N LYS A 498 17.37 11.28 -13.35
CA LYS A 498 18.14 10.21 -14.02
C LYS A 498 17.28 9.44 -15.02
N ILE A 499 16.10 8.96 -14.61
CA ILE A 499 15.18 8.22 -15.47
C ILE A 499 14.78 9.07 -16.68
N LYS A 500 14.44 10.36 -16.45
CA LYS A 500 14.06 11.26 -17.53
C LYS A 500 15.19 11.48 -18.53
N GLU A 501 16.45 11.61 -18.07
CA GLU A 501 17.63 11.77 -18.93
C GLU A 501 17.94 10.50 -19.73
N GLU A 502 17.77 9.31 -19.12
CA GLU A 502 18.08 8.01 -19.73
C GLU A 502 17.00 7.51 -20.69
N THR A 503 15.71 7.72 -20.37
CA THR A 503 14.59 7.11 -21.12
C THR A 503 13.81 8.11 -21.96
N GLN A 504 13.81 9.40 -21.59
CA GLN A 504 12.96 10.46 -22.16
C GLN A 504 11.44 10.14 -22.09
N ALA A 505 11.04 9.22 -21.21
CA ALA A 505 9.64 8.83 -21.01
C ALA A 505 8.79 10.01 -20.48
N GLU A 506 7.53 10.07 -20.92
CA GLU A 506 6.56 11.07 -20.45
C GLU A 506 5.71 10.50 -19.31
N ILE A 507 6.25 10.49 -18.11
CA ILE A 507 5.58 9.99 -16.89
C ILE A 507 5.44 11.10 -15.84
N ASP A 508 4.67 10.86 -14.78
CA ASP A 508 4.63 11.74 -13.61
C ASP A 508 5.93 11.61 -12.78
N TYR A 509 6.82 12.56 -12.93
CA TYR A 509 8.09 12.68 -12.19
C TYR A 509 7.96 13.50 -10.91
N GLY A 510 6.81 14.12 -10.67
CA GLY A 510 6.53 14.94 -9.52
C GLY A 510 6.01 14.13 -8.34
N PHE A 511 5.91 14.81 -7.20
CA PHE A 511 5.22 14.30 -6.01
C PHE A 511 4.87 15.46 -5.09
N LYS A 512 3.82 15.30 -4.27
CA LYS A 512 3.45 16.27 -3.25
C LYS A 512 3.95 15.82 -1.88
N ILE A 513 4.30 16.80 -1.05
CA ILE A 513 4.77 16.56 0.31
C ILE A 513 3.74 17.12 1.29
N VAL A 514 3.37 16.30 2.26
CA VAL A 514 2.62 16.71 3.44
C VAL A 514 3.33 16.23 4.70
N LYS A 515 3.18 16.98 5.80
CA LYS A 515 3.69 16.61 7.10
C LYS A 515 2.54 16.46 8.07
N LEU A 516 2.60 15.44 8.92
CA LEU A 516 1.66 15.26 10.01
C LEU A 516 2.18 15.93 11.26
N GLU A 517 1.40 16.85 11.81
CA GLU A 517 1.76 17.61 13.02
C GLU A 517 0.64 17.52 14.05
N THR A 518 1.01 17.40 15.32
CA THR A 518 0.06 17.48 16.43
C THR A 518 -0.03 18.93 16.89
N PRO A 519 -1.22 19.54 16.91
CA PRO A 519 -1.40 20.84 17.53
C PRO A 519 -0.98 20.82 18.99
N ASN A 520 -0.56 21.96 19.52
CA ASN A 520 -0.14 22.02 20.93
C ASN A 520 -1.32 21.75 21.89
N SER A 521 -1.02 21.29 23.10
CA SER A 521 -2.05 20.91 24.09
C SER A 521 -3.01 22.06 24.42
N ASN A 522 -2.51 23.29 24.50
CA ASN A 522 -3.38 24.45 24.76
C ASN A 522 -4.40 24.67 23.63
N THR A 523 -3.99 24.42 22.38
CA THR A 523 -4.90 24.50 21.22
C THR A 523 -5.95 23.42 21.29
N LEU A 524 -5.56 22.17 21.63
CA LEU A 524 -6.50 21.05 21.79
C LEU A 524 -7.50 21.32 22.93
N ASP A 525 -7.05 21.82 24.07
CA ASP A 525 -7.90 22.19 25.20
C ASP A 525 -8.90 23.28 24.80
N LYS A 526 -8.45 24.35 24.13
CA LYS A 526 -9.33 25.41 23.61
C LYS A 526 -10.39 24.89 22.66
N ILE A 527 -10.04 23.89 21.81
CA ILE A 527 -10.97 23.25 20.88
C ILE A 527 -12.05 22.49 21.65
N VAL A 528 -11.68 21.73 22.66
CA VAL A 528 -12.63 20.95 23.47
C VAL A 528 -13.58 21.86 24.23
N ASP A 529 -13.05 22.92 24.87
CA ASP A 529 -13.81 23.83 25.72
C ASP A 529 -14.71 24.81 24.95
N PHE A 530 -14.48 25.00 23.66
CA PHE A 530 -15.26 25.96 22.87
C PHE A 530 -16.72 25.53 22.73
N ASN A 531 -17.61 26.46 23.12
CA ASN A 531 -19.06 26.34 22.93
C ASN A 531 -19.57 27.47 22.04
N PRO A 532 -20.07 27.16 20.80
CA PRO A 532 -20.55 28.16 19.87
C PRO A 532 -21.78 28.97 20.38
N ASP A 533 -22.50 28.45 21.40
CA ASP A 533 -23.65 29.12 22.00
C ASP A 533 -23.24 30.12 23.11
N ASP A 534 -21.99 30.06 23.56
CA ASP A 534 -21.45 31.04 24.51
C ASP A 534 -21.17 32.37 23.81
N LYS A 535 -21.87 33.43 24.27
CA LYS A 535 -21.69 34.79 23.74
C LYS A 535 -20.32 35.45 24.03
N LYS A 536 -19.39 34.69 24.57
CA LYS A 536 -18.04 35.12 24.89
C LYS A 536 -17.07 34.73 23.77
N LEU A 537 -16.69 35.75 23.03
CA LEU A 537 -15.50 35.87 22.22
C LEU A 537 -15.32 34.88 21.03
N ILE A 538 -15.46 35.41 19.83
CA ILE A 538 -14.60 35.08 18.72
C ILE A 538 -13.17 35.23 19.25
N LEU A 539 -12.46 34.12 19.35
CA LEU A 539 -11.02 34.13 19.69
C LEU A 539 -10.29 34.68 18.48
N ASP A 540 -9.76 35.89 18.58
CA ASP A 540 -8.90 36.45 17.55
C ASP A 540 -7.80 35.45 17.16
N ASN A 541 -7.70 35.13 15.86
CA ASN A 541 -6.65 34.32 15.24
C ASN A 541 -6.63 32.82 15.58
N PHE A 542 -7.77 32.15 15.77
CA PHE A 542 -7.76 30.71 16.04
C PHE A 542 -7.20 29.87 14.88
N ILE A 543 -7.24 30.38 13.64
CA ILE A 543 -6.63 29.75 12.46
C ILE A 543 -5.11 29.71 12.61
N ASP A 544 -4.50 30.75 13.18
CA ASP A 544 -3.04 30.84 13.35
C ASP A 544 -2.49 29.79 14.34
N GLU A 545 -3.33 29.24 15.21
CA GLU A 545 -2.95 28.09 16.07
C GLU A 545 -2.59 26.82 15.28
N PHE A 546 -3.00 26.76 14.01
CA PHE A 546 -2.68 25.68 13.07
C PHE A 546 -1.55 26.04 12.10
N LYS A 547 -0.82 27.11 12.36
CA LYS A 547 0.35 27.50 11.59
C LYS A 547 1.56 26.66 11.98
N PHE A 548 2.15 25.97 11.01
CA PHE A 548 3.33 25.14 11.20
C PHE A 548 4.45 25.58 10.24
N GLY A 549 5.53 26.13 10.81
CA GLY A 549 6.65 26.65 10.03
C GLY A 549 6.21 27.75 9.07
N GLU A 550 6.44 27.54 7.76
CA GLU A 550 6.07 28.48 6.70
C GLU A 550 4.62 28.29 6.19
N THR A 551 3.92 27.20 6.61
CA THR A 551 2.57 26.89 6.15
C THR A 551 1.54 27.59 7.04
N GLU A 552 0.67 28.38 6.43
CA GLU A 552 -0.39 29.08 7.13
C GLU A 552 -1.44 28.12 7.68
N GLY A 553 -2.06 28.48 8.81
CA GLY A 553 -3.07 27.64 9.46
C GLY A 553 -4.29 27.36 8.57
N TYR A 554 -4.61 28.29 7.68
CA TYR A 554 -5.65 28.12 6.67
C TYR A 554 -5.39 26.91 5.76
N ASP A 555 -4.18 26.79 5.22
CA ASP A 555 -3.81 25.70 4.31
C ASP A 555 -3.77 24.35 5.03
N THR A 556 -3.34 24.34 6.29
CA THR A 556 -3.37 23.16 7.17
C THR A 556 -4.80 22.69 7.39
N ILE A 557 -5.72 23.58 7.79
CA ILE A 557 -7.12 23.24 8.03
C ILE A 557 -7.79 22.75 6.72
N LEU A 558 -7.62 23.47 5.63
CA LEU A 558 -8.23 23.13 4.34
C LEU A 558 -7.75 21.76 3.83
N THR A 559 -6.44 21.49 3.85
CA THR A 559 -5.89 20.21 3.39
C THR A 559 -6.39 19.06 4.26
N THR A 560 -6.43 19.26 5.58
CA THR A 560 -6.95 18.26 6.52
C THR A 560 -8.42 17.93 6.24
N TRP A 561 -9.24 18.96 5.96
CA TRP A 561 -10.66 18.79 5.69
C TRP A 561 -10.93 18.17 4.32
N LEU A 562 -10.18 18.54 3.30
CA LEU A 562 -10.28 17.91 1.96
C LEU A 562 -10.01 16.40 2.05
N ASN A 563 -8.96 16.01 2.78
CA ASN A 563 -8.67 14.59 3.01
C ASN A 563 -9.81 13.90 3.79
N GLN A 564 -10.33 14.53 4.83
CA GLN A 564 -11.41 13.98 5.65
C GLN A 564 -12.72 13.81 4.89
N ASP A 565 -12.95 14.68 3.90
CA ASP A 565 -14.11 14.57 3.00
C ASP A 565 -13.94 13.53 1.90
N GLY A 566 -12.82 12.79 1.91
CA GLY A 566 -12.56 11.69 0.98
C GLY A 566 -11.89 12.09 -0.33
N TYR A 567 -11.48 13.36 -0.47
CA TYR A 567 -10.88 13.87 -1.71
C TYR A 567 -9.38 13.60 -1.82
N GLY A 568 -8.67 13.43 -0.71
CA GLY A 568 -7.24 13.17 -0.65
C GLY A 568 -6.41 14.34 -0.15
N MET A 569 -5.12 14.08 0.04
CA MET A 569 -4.16 15.06 0.57
C MET A 569 -3.46 15.86 -0.55
N ASN A 570 -3.62 15.44 -1.79
CA ASN A 570 -2.91 15.96 -2.96
C ASN A 570 -3.81 16.77 -3.90
N VAL A 571 -5.05 17.06 -3.51
CA VAL A 571 -6.00 17.83 -4.31
C VAL A 571 -5.86 19.32 -4.06
N LYS A 572 -6.32 20.13 -5.02
CA LYS A 572 -6.32 21.59 -4.95
C LYS A 572 -7.74 22.10 -5.19
N SER A 573 -8.28 22.87 -4.24
CA SER A 573 -9.55 23.56 -4.37
C SER A 573 -9.48 24.72 -5.36
N GLN A 574 -10.63 25.13 -5.86
CA GLN A 574 -10.80 26.33 -6.66
C GLN A 574 -11.34 27.45 -5.78
N LYS A 575 -10.75 28.64 -5.89
CA LYS A 575 -11.23 29.81 -5.18
C LYS A 575 -12.37 30.46 -5.96
N VAL A 576 -13.47 30.70 -5.27
CA VAL A 576 -14.67 31.34 -5.80
C VAL A 576 -14.97 32.59 -5.00
N LEU A 577 -14.88 33.75 -5.64
CA LEU A 577 -15.25 35.02 -5.04
C LEU A 577 -16.77 35.15 -5.03
N LEU A 578 -17.37 35.30 -3.85
CA LEU A 578 -18.75 35.76 -3.64
C LEU A 578 -18.81 37.28 -3.78
N LYS A 579 -19.69 37.96 -3.11
CA LYS A 579 -19.79 39.41 -3.20
C LYS A 579 -18.51 40.11 -2.72
N ASN A 580 -18.03 39.77 -1.51
CA ASN A 580 -16.84 40.35 -0.89
C ASN A 580 -15.95 39.28 -0.22
N PHE A 581 -16.36 38.02 -0.24
CA PHE A 581 -15.69 36.93 0.47
C PHE A 581 -15.31 35.81 -0.50
N GLU A 582 -14.11 35.26 -0.34
CA GLU A 582 -13.60 34.15 -1.17
C GLU A 582 -13.76 32.83 -0.41
N ILE A 583 -14.41 31.86 -1.05
CA ILE A 583 -14.58 30.50 -0.55
C ILE A 583 -13.75 29.52 -1.40
N ASP A 584 -13.33 28.41 -0.80
CA ASP A 584 -12.74 27.29 -1.52
C ASP A 584 -13.82 26.29 -1.94
N VAL A 585 -13.78 25.84 -3.19
CA VAL A 585 -14.71 24.86 -3.74
C VAL A 585 -13.94 23.70 -4.31
N PHE A 586 -14.32 22.49 -3.96
CA PHE A 586 -13.82 21.28 -4.56
C PHE A 586 -14.97 20.30 -4.78
N GLU A 587 -15.16 19.86 -6.02
CA GLU A 587 -16.30 19.02 -6.42
C GLU A 587 -17.64 19.54 -5.89
N ASN A 588 -18.32 18.79 -5.03
CA ASN A 588 -19.63 19.14 -4.49
C ASN A 588 -19.56 19.82 -3.10
N SER A 589 -18.39 20.26 -2.67
CA SER A 589 -18.17 20.87 -1.35
C SER A 589 -17.60 22.27 -1.45
N ALA A 590 -18.04 23.14 -0.57
CA ALA A 590 -17.40 24.44 -0.35
C ALA A 590 -16.94 24.58 1.11
N TYR A 591 -15.92 25.41 1.32
CA TYR A 591 -15.24 25.58 2.60
C TYR A 591 -15.16 27.05 2.98
N VAL A 592 -15.61 27.37 4.19
CA VAL A 592 -15.50 28.69 4.82
C VAL A 592 -14.66 28.54 6.09
N ILE A 593 -13.38 28.93 5.96
CA ILE A 593 -12.40 28.82 7.06
C ILE A 593 -12.06 30.23 7.59
N LYS A 594 -11.84 31.20 6.69
CA LYS A 594 -11.46 32.57 7.07
C LYS A 594 -12.62 33.33 7.73
N GLU A 595 -12.25 34.32 8.49
CA GLU A 595 -13.19 35.29 9.06
C GLU A 595 -13.69 36.29 8.02
N GLY A 596 -14.85 36.88 8.28
CA GLY A 596 -15.36 38.01 7.51
C GLY A 596 -16.48 37.71 6.52
N ILE A 597 -16.97 36.46 6.44
CA ILE A 597 -18.15 36.16 5.63
C ILE A 597 -19.38 36.93 6.17
N SER A 598 -20.08 37.62 5.28
CA SER A 598 -21.26 38.45 5.62
C SER A 598 -22.57 37.78 5.18
N SER A 599 -23.70 38.30 5.68
CA SER A 599 -25.03 37.88 5.23
C SER A 599 -25.20 38.10 3.72
N GLU A 600 -24.57 39.13 3.14
CA GLU A 600 -24.64 39.40 1.70
C GLU A 600 -23.94 38.33 0.88
N ASP A 601 -22.77 37.82 1.38
CA ASP A 601 -22.06 36.73 0.76
C ASP A 601 -22.84 35.41 0.84
N VAL A 602 -23.51 35.15 1.96
CA VAL A 602 -24.40 33.98 2.13
C VAL A 602 -25.55 34.01 1.12
N MET A 603 -26.20 35.18 0.93
CA MET A 603 -27.26 35.34 -0.04
C MET A 603 -26.78 35.19 -1.50
N GLU A 604 -25.58 35.67 -1.80
CA GLU A 604 -24.92 35.46 -3.09
C GLU A 604 -24.64 33.97 -3.33
N LEU A 605 -24.08 33.26 -2.37
CA LEU A 605 -23.86 31.81 -2.44
C LEU A 605 -25.15 31.06 -2.73
N ILE A 606 -26.24 31.36 -1.99
CA ILE A 606 -27.58 30.78 -2.19
C ILE A 606 -28.03 31.01 -3.62
N THR A 607 -27.95 32.26 -4.10
CA THR A 607 -28.40 32.66 -5.44
C THR A 607 -27.63 31.87 -6.52
N ARG A 608 -26.33 31.74 -6.40
CA ARG A 608 -25.50 30.99 -7.36
C ARG A 608 -25.77 29.49 -7.33
N VAL A 609 -26.00 28.92 -6.14
CA VAL A 609 -26.40 27.51 -6.00
C VAL A 609 -27.78 27.28 -6.63
N GLU A 610 -28.76 28.15 -6.37
CA GLU A 610 -30.07 28.04 -6.97
C GLU A 610 -30.06 28.14 -8.52
N LYS A 611 -29.18 28.99 -9.06
CA LYS A 611 -28.99 29.16 -10.51
C LYS A 611 -28.10 28.10 -11.17
N ASN A 612 -27.53 27.13 -10.43
CA ASN A 612 -26.55 26.15 -10.89
C ASN A 612 -25.21 26.77 -11.37
N GLU A 613 -24.87 27.96 -10.90
CA GLU A 613 -23.55 28.57 -11.17
C GLU A 613 -22.45 27.96 -10.30
N ILE A 614 -22.84 27.46 -9.11
CA ILE A 614 -21.99 26.69 -8.21
C ILE A 614 -22.70 25.37 -7.89
N ALA A 615 -22.07 24.25 -8.25
CA ALA A 615 -22.66 22.92 -8.08
C ALA A 615 -22.16 22.26 -6.79
N ILE A 616 -22.64 22.74 -5.65
CA ILE A 616 -22.30 22.17 -4.33
C ILE A 616 -23.54 21.63 -3.62
N THR A 617 -23.36 20.62 -2.81
CA THR A 617 -24.41 20.01 -1.96
C THR A 617 -24.11 20.16 -0.47
N ARG A 618 -22.88 20.60 -0.12
CA ARG A 618 -22.48 20.84 1.26
C ARG A 618 -21.57 22.06 1.40
N LEU A 619 -21.76 22.76 2.51
CA LEU A 619 -20.89 23.84 2.95
C LEU A 619 -20.28 23.45 4.29
N VAL A 620 -18.96 23.37 4.34
CA VAL A 620 -18.20 23.12 5.57
C VAL A 620 -17.71 24.45 6.12
N VAL A 621 -18.08 24.76 7.35
CA VAL A 621 -17.71 26.02 7.99
C VAL A 621 -16.84 25.78 9.22
N TYR A 622 -15.92 26.69 9.46
CA TYR A 622 -15.14 26.75 10.69
C TYR A 622 -15.88 27.68 11.69
N PRO A 623 -16.56 27.12 12.70
CA PRO A 623 -17.43 27.94 13.55
C PRO A 623 -16.70 29.04 14.33
N TYR A 624 -15.41 28.89 14.55
CA TYR A 624 -14.58 29.93 15.21
C TYR A 624 -14.44 31.21 14.37
N SER A 625 -14.59 31.11 13.04
CA SER A 625 -14.41 32.23 12.10
C SER A 625 -15.73 32.84 11.62
N VAL A 626 -16.88 32.28 11.98
CA VAL A 626 -18.19 32.73 11.52
C VAL A 626 -19.01 33.29 12.67
N SER A 627 -19.48 34.53 12.52
CA SER A 627 -20.33 35.13 13.55
C SER A 627 -21.60 34.33 13.77
N PHE A 628 -22.09 34.30 15.01
CA PHE A 628 -23.31 33.58 15.40
C PHE A 628 -24.52 33.93 14.48
N ASN A 629 -24.70 35.23 14.18
CA ASN A 629 -25.83 35.67 13.37
C ASN A 629 -25.76 35.09 11.94
N VAL A 630 -24.59 35.12 11.32
CA VAL A 630 -24.37 34.59 9.96
C VAL A 630 -24.51 33.07 9.96
N LEU A 631 -23.97 32.38 10.97
CA LEU A 631 -24.13 30.94 11.10
C LEU A 631 -25.59 30.52 11.28
N HIS A 632 -26.34 31.27 12.09
CA HIS A 632 -27.79 31.06 12.26
C HIS A 632 -28.57 31.30 10.97
N GLU A 633 -28.22 32.34 10.22
CA GLU A 633 -28.80 32.63 8.91
C GLU A 633 -28.52 31.50 7.91
N MET A 634 -27.31 30.96 7.84
CA MET A 634 -26.96 29.78 7.05
C MET A 634 -27.85 28.58 7.39
N LYS A 635 -27.97 28.25 8.70
CA LYS A 635 -28.81 27.14 9.21
C LYS A 635 -30.28 27.27 8.80
N LYS A 636 -30.78 28.48 8.75
CA LYS A 636 -32.19 28.76 8.36
C LYS A 636 -32.40 28.72 6.86
N ASN A 637 -31.53 29.36 6.10
CA ASN A 637 -31.75 29.57 4.67
C ASN A 637 -31.40 28.32 3.82
N PHE A 638 -30.41 27.52 4.21
CA PHE A 638 -30.01 26.33 3.45
C PHE A 638 -31.06 25.22 3.43
N LYS A 639 -31.99 25.22 4.36
CA LYS A 639 -33.14 24.28 4.38
C LYS A 639 -34.26 24.62 3.38
N ASN A 640 -34.26 25.83 2.83
CA ASN A 640 -35.36 26.37 2.04
C ASN A 640 -34.91 26.88 0.67
N LEU A 641 -33.99 26.18 0.02
CA LEU A 641 -33.52 26.54 -1.33
C LEU A 641 -34.59 26.26 -2.40
N ARG A 642 -34.64 27.10 -3.41
CA ARG A 642 -35.56 26.93 -4.54
C ARG A 642 -35.14 25.76 -5.43
N GLY A 643 -36.10 25.10 -6.06
CA GLY A 643 -35.84 24.04 -7.02
C GLY A 643 -35.52 22.67 -6.41
N ASN A 644 -36.05 22.36 -5.24
CA ASN A 644 -35.78 21.11 -4.49
C ASN A 644 -34.28 20.82 -4.24
N LYS A 645 -33.49 21.89 -4.12
CA LYS A 645 -32.07 21.78 -3.77
C LYS A 645 -31.89 21.73 -2.28
N GLU A 646 -30.93 20.95 -1.86
CA GLU A 646 -30.51 20.85 -0.46
C GLU A 646 -29.02 21.21 -0.35
N LEU A 647 -28.68 22.12 0.56
CA LEU A 647 -27.31 22.46 0.90
C LEU A 647 -27.09 22.10 2.38
N LYS A 648 -26.32 21.07 2.62
CA LYS A 648 -26.01 20.61 3.96
C LYS A 648 -24.92 21.50 4.59
N LEU A 649 -25.24 22.13 5.70
CA LEU A 649 -24.26 22.86 6.51
C LEU A 649 -23.55 21.88 7.47
N ILE A 650 -22.24 21.88 7.44
CA ILE A 650 -21.38 21.07 8.31
C ILE A 650 -20.50 22.02 9.13
N GLU A 651 -20.72 22.02 10.43
CA GLU A 651 -19.85 22.73 11.37
C GLU A 651 -18.69 21.78 11.73
N ARG A 652 -17.46 22.24 11.51
CA ARG A 652 -16.26 21.41 11.75
C ARG A 652 -15.26 22.17 12.60
N TYR A 653 -14.85 21.54 13.71
CA TYR A 653 -13.98 22.12 14.72
C TYR A 653 -12.59 21.52 14.70
#